data_4c9cc9b5e121d59a955b050b3b8098f7
#
_entry.id   4c9cc9b5e121d59a955b050b3b8098f7
#
_cell.length_a   1.000
_cell.length_b   1.000
_cell.length_c   1.000
_cell.angle_alpha   90.00
_cell.angle_beta   90.00
_cell.angle_gamma   90.00
#
_symmetry.space_group_name_H-M   'P 1'
#
loop_
_entity.id
_entity.type
_entity.pdbx_description
1 polymer ?
#
loop_
_entity_poly.entity_id
_entity_poly.type
_entity_poly.pdbx_seq_one_letter_code
_entity_poly.pdbx_strand_id
1 'polypeptide(L)'
;MGYASKDIRNILVAGHAGCGKTTLTEALLYMSGASERMGRVEDGTTASDFDPEEIRRKASLNSSVVPVEYEGIKYNLIDAPGLFDFETGAAEGIMAAESVLICVSGRSGVTVGAEKAYQLALKNNKARMIFVTKADLENADYFKILEQMKIKFGPSVCPCVVPVRLDDGTVAYINLFSQKAFKYEGGKQVQIDLPDIGHRFEGLIQAMSEAIAETDEALMEKFFEGEAFTTEEIVQGMASGVRSGQITPVFCGSAVNAQALDMLLYNMNVLLPGADTASAVGEDKDGSPVDITADPAAPLCAYVFKTVADPFVGKLSFIKVLSGRLTATSNAVNARTGQPERLGKTLTVCGKKQTDTPEIAAGDIGAVAKLATAKTGDTLCDPARVVALPAPVYPISSYRMAVKVAKKGDEGKVGSALARLIEEDPAIRFVVDPETKQQIISGLGTQHLEVALAKLKNKFGVEITLENPRVPYRESIRKSCKAQGRHKKQTGGHGQFGDVWIQFEPVEGEGIEFAENVFGGSVPKNFFPAVEKGVRQAAEHGVLAGYPMVGMKATLLDGSYHPVDSSEMAFIMAAKLAYKAAIPEAGPVLLEPIGALKVHVPADNTGDIMGEVTKRRGRVLGMNPDDDGLQVVEAEVPVAEMQDFTTFLRQLTQGRGYFTFEFVRYETLPQMLESKVIEQAKALGNFADED
;
A
#
# COMPACT_ATOMS: atom_id res chain seq x y z
N MET A 1 12.55 -28.60 20.32
CA MET A 1 11.23 -29.27 20.17
C MET A 1 10.29 -28.23 19.57
N GLY A 2 9.38 -28.65 18.67
CA GLY A 2 8.37 -27.73 18.14
C GLY A 2 7.32 -27.41 19.21
N TYR A 3 6.78 -26.20 19.18
CA TYR A 3 5.66 -25.79 20.02
C TYR A 3 4.33 -26.41 19.50
N ALA A 4 3.41 -26.71 20.40
CA ALA A 4 2.06 -27.05 20.00
C ALA A 4 1.30 -25.76 19.59
N SER A 5 0.34 -25.85 18.65
CA SER A 5 -0.41 -24.67 18.16
C SER A 5 -1.04 -23.84 19.28
N LYS A 6 -1.52 -24.49 20.35
CA LYS A 6 -2.09 -23.82 21.55
C LYS A 6 -1.07 -22.95 22.30
N ASP A 7 0.21 -23.27 22.19
CA ASP A 7 1.33 -22.58 22.88
C ASP A 7 2.01 -21.56 21.98
N ILE A 8 1.39 -21.21 20.82
CA ILE A 8 1.87 -20.21 19.88
C ILE A 8 0.91 -19.03 19.86
N ARG A 9 1.47 -17.81 19.86
CA ARG A 9 0.75 -16.55 19.69
C ARG A 9 1.37 -15.78 18.53
N ASN A 10 0.63 -15.53 17.45
CA ASN A 10 1.09 -14.70 16.34
C ASN A 10 0.45 -13.33 16.47
N ILE A 11 1.25 -12.32 16.70
CA ILE A 11 0.81 -10.99 17.12
C ILE A 11 1.40 -9.94 16.20
N LEU A 12 0.54 -9.20 15.52
CA LEU A 12 0.94 -8.00 14.81
C LEU A 12 1.11 -6.85 15.80
N VAL A 13 2.31 -6.28 15.90
CA VAL A 13 2.59 -5.07 16.69
C VAL A 13 2.41 -3.86 15.78
N ALA A 14 1.33 -3.10 15.98
CA ALA A 14 0.92 -2.01 15.10
C ALA A 14 0.69 -0.69 15.87
N GLY A 15 0.64 0.42 15.15
CA GLY A 15 0.45 1.77 15.72
C GLY A 15 1.26 2.83 14.97
N HIS A 16 1.19 4.08 15.42
CA HIS A 16 1.80 5.21 14.74
C HIS A 16 3.35 5.19 14.80
N ALA A 17 3.98 5.93 13.90
CA ALA A 17 5.44 6.13 13.94
C ALA A 17 5.86 6.78 15.27
N GLY A 18 6.93 6.25 15.89
CA GLY A 18 7.47 6.78 17.15
C GLY A 18 6.63 6.47 18.41
N CYS A 19 5.55 5.67 18.32
CA CYS A 19 4.80 5.24 19.51
C CYS A 19 5.53 4.18 20.36
N GLY A 20 6.63 3.59 19.88
CA GLY A 20 7.46 2.67 20.66
C GLY A 20 7.25 1.18 20.38
N LYS A 21 6.68 0.80 19.21
CA LYS A 21 6.50 -0.59 18.77
C LYS A 21 7.79 -1.40 18.81
N THR A 22 8.77 -0.97 18.03
CA THR A 22 10.09 -1.60 17.93
C THR A 22 10.81 -1.66 19.29
N THR A 23 10.73 -0.59 20.08
CA THR A 23 11.28 -0.57 21.44
C THR A 23 10.58 -1.59 22.34
N LEU A 24 9.26 -1.75 22.21
CA LEU A 24 8.50 -2.78 22.95
C LEU A 24 8.91 -4.18 22.51
N THR A 25 8.99 -4.43 21.19
CA THR A 25 9.42 -5.72 20.63
C THR A 25 10.81 -6.10 21.12
N GLU A 26 11.76 -5.16 21.13
CA GLU A 26 13.12 -5.36 21.66
C GLU A 26 13.13 -5.64 23.17
N ALA A 27 12.30 -4.93 23.93
CA ALA A 27 12.21 -5.14 25.37
C ALA A 27 11.67 -6.54 25.72
N LEU A 28 10.65 -7.00 24.98
CA LEU A 28 10.09 -8.36 25.13
C LEU A 28 11.11 -9.43 24.74
N LEU A 29 11.87 -9.21 23.66
CA LEU A 29 12.95 -10.09 23.22
C LEU A 29 14.08 -10.17 24.29
N TYR A 30 14.43 -9.03 24.88
CA TYR A 30 15.43 -8.99 25.96
C TYR A 30 14.94 -9.71 27.23
N MET A 31 13.68 -9.49 27.63
CA MET A 31 13.08 -10.14 28.81
C MET A 31 12.99 -11.67 28.68
N SER A 32 12.83 -12.19 27.46
CA SER A 32 12.84 -13.64 27.20
C SER A 32 14.24 -14.28 27.36
N GLY A 33 15.27 -13.46 27.51
CA GLY A 33 16.66 -13.95 27.58
C GLY A 33 17.25 -14.33 26.21
N ALA A 34 16.54 -14.10 25.11
CA ALA A 34 17.02 -14.39 23.76
C ALA A 34 18.09 -13.39 23.27
N SER A 35 18.23 -12.26 23.96
CA SER A 35 19.28 -11.25 23.75
C SER A 35 19.98 -10.91 25.05
N GLU A 36 21.30 -10.78 25.01
CA GLU A 36 22.10 -10.39 26.18
C GLU A 36 21.93 -8.91 26.55
N ARG A 37 21.52 -8.10 25.62
CA ARG A 37 21.24 -6.66 25.81
C ARG A 37 20.06 -6.22 24.99
N MET A 38 19.32 -5.26 25.49
CA MET A 38 18.22 -4.64 24.78
C MET A 38 18.74 -3.75 23.65
N GLY A 39 18.28 -3.99 22.40
CA GLY A 39 18.56 -3.14 21.25
C GLY A 39 17.88 -1.76 21.35
N ARG A 40 18.45 -0.75 20.69
CA ARG A 40 17.92 0.62 20.68
C ARG A 40 17.83 1.13 19.26
N VAL A 41 16.70 1.74 18.93
CA VAL A 41 16.44 2.32 17.60
C VAL A 41 17.42 3.44 17.29
N GLU A 42 17.70 4.30 18.27
CA GLU A 42 18.63 5.42 18.13
C GLU A 42 20.06 5.00 17.80
N ASP A 43 20.45 3.81 18.27
CA ASP A 43 21.79 3.26 18.09
C ASP A 43 21.87 2.29 16.89
N GLY A 44 20.72 1.98 16.24
CA GLY A 44 20.63 1.05 15.11
C GLY A 44 20.99 -0.40 15.50
N THR A 45 20.68 -0.82 16.72
CA THR A 45 21.07 -2.13 17.29
C THR A 45 19.88 -3.05 17.53
N THR A 46 18.69 -2.71 17.06
CA THR A 46 17.49 -3.53 17.20
C THR A 46 17.53 -4.76 16.29
N ALA A 47 16.85 -5.82 16.68
CA ALA A 47 16.73 -7.03 15.88
C ALA A 47 15.79 -6.83 14.67
N SER A 48 14.74 -6.02 14.83
CA SER A 48 13.72 -5.79 13.79
C SER A 48 14.17 -4.81 12.72
N ASP A 49 14.82 -3.68 13.08
CA ASP A 49 15.26 -2.65 12.14
C ASP A 49 16.71 -2.89 11.72
N PHE A 50 16.95 -3.81 10.81
CA PHE A 50 18.29 -4.22 10.38
C PHE A 50 18.66 -3.77 8.96
N ASP A 51 17.71 -3.25 8.18
CA ASP A 51 18.00 -2.68 6.85
C ASP A 51 18.79 -1.36 7.03
N PRO A 52 19.84 -1.11 6.23
CA PRO A 52 20.60 0.13 6.29
C PRO A 52 19.76 1.41 6.23
N GLU A 53 18.63 1.40 5.47
CA GLU A 53 17.72 2.54 5.41
C GLU A 53 16.90 2.70 6.70
N GLU A 54 16.52 1.61 7.37
CA GLU A 54 15.86 1.64 8.69
C GLU A 54 16.77 2.25 9.74
N ILE A 55 18.03 1.79 9.78
CA ILE A 55 19.06 2.30 10.70
C ILE A 55 19.33 3.78 10.43
N ARG A 56 19.48 4.18 9.16
CA ARG A 56 19.72 5.57 8.76
C ARG A 56 18.57 6.50 9.13
N ARG A 57 17.33 6.05 8.93
CA ARG A 57 16.10 6.83 9.17
C ARG A 57 15.60 6.72 10.61
N LYS A 58 16.15 5.77 11.40
CA LYS A 58 15.70 5.43 12.75
C LYS A 58 14.20 5.12 12.81
N ALA A 59 13.75 4.37 11.84
CA ALA A 59 12.35 4.01 11.66
C ALA A 59 12.20 2.72 10.88
N SER A 60 11.28 1.87 11.29
CA SER A 60 10.92 0.64 10.57
C SER A 60 10.32 0.96 9.21
N LEU A 61 10.79 0.32 8.16
CA LEU A 61 10.32 0.44 6.78
C LEU A 61 9.70 -0.87 6.27
N ASN A 62 10.07 -1.99 6.89
CA ASN A 62 9.55 -3.32 6.58
C ASN A 62 8.96 -3.92 7.85
N SER A 63 8.02 -4.86 7.71
CA SER A 63 7.63 -5.71 8.82
C SER A 63 8.74 -6.70 9.15
N SER A 64 8.99 -6.97 10.43
CA SER A 64 9.99 -7.93 10.90
C SER A 64 9.36 -8.94 11.85
N VAL A 65 9.72 -10.22 11.68
CA VAL A 65 9.30 -11.28 12.59
C VAL A 65 10.34 -11.45 13.68
N VAL A 66 9.91 -11.35 14.95
CA VAL A 66 10.74 -11.50 16.13
C VAL A 66 10.10 -12.55 17.05
N PRO A 67 10.57 -13.80 17.03
CA PRO A 67 10.08 -14.82 17.95
C PRO A 67 10.62 -14.59 19.36
N VAL A 68 9.71 -14.56 20.33
CA VAL A 68 9.96 -14.40 21.76
C VAL A 68 9.45 -15.65 22.47
N GLU A 69 10.28 -16.31 23.26
CA GLU A 69 9.90 -17.50 24.03
C GLU A 69 9.88 -17.14 25.52
N TYR A 70 8.71 -17.24 26.15
CA TYR A 70 8.53 -16.88 27.54
C TYR A 70 7.55 -17.86 28.22
N GLU A 71 7.95 -18.45 29.35
CA GLU A 71 7.14 -19.39 30.14
C GLU A 71 6.46 -20.52 29.33
N GLY A 72 7.19 -21.08 28.36
CA GLY A 72 6.69 -22.17 27.51
C GLY A 72 5.80 -21.76 26.35
N ILE A 73 5.53 -20.48 26.19
CA ILE A 73 4.77 -19.92 25.07
C ILE A 73 5.74 -19.28 24.05
N LYS A 74 5.46 -19.49 22.78
CA LYS A 74 6.16 -18.84 21.65
C LYS A 74 5.29 -17.70 21.10
N TYR A 75 5.79 -16.49 21.21
CA TYR A 75 5.19 -15.28 20.60
C TYR A 75 5.94 -14.96 19.32
N ASN A 76 5.30 -15.09 18.19
CA ASN A 76 5.80 -14.55 16.93
C ASN A 76 5.32 -13.09 16.82
N LEU A 77 6.13 -12.16 17.27
CA LEU A 77 5.85 -10.73 17.15
C LEU A 77 6.17 -10.27 15.72
N ILE A 78 5.20 -9.69 15.05
CA ILE A 78 5.36 -9.10 13.71
C ILE A 78 5.40 -7.59 13.92
N ASP A 79 6.59 -7.03 14.04
CA ASP A 79 6.79 -5.58 14.22
C ASP A 79 6.57 -4.86 12.89
N ALA A 80 5.49 -4.08 12.79
CA ALA A 80 5.08 -3.39 11.56
C ALA A 80 5.52 -1.92 11.55
N PRO A 81 5.87 -1.37 10.38
CA PRO A 81 6.13 0.05 10.20
C PRO A 81 4.97 0.92 10.67
N GLY A 82 5.27 2.09 11.22
CA GLY A 82 4.25 3.03 11.67
C GLY A 82 4.10 4.27 10.79
N LEU A 83 4.95 4.43 9.77
CA LEU A 83 4.83 5.49 8.76
C LEU A 83 3.84 5.06 7.68
N PHE A 84 2.98 5.96 7.25
CA PHE A 84 1.92 5.68 6.26
C PHE A 84 2.48 5.29 4.87
N ASP A 85 3.70 5.68 4.56
CA ASP A 85 4.40 5.28 3.33
C ASP A 85 4.77 3.79 3.31
N PHE A 86 4.67 3.07 4.44
CA PHE A 86 5.07 1.67 4.60
C PHE A 86 3.97 0.79 5.20
N GLU A 87 2.70 1.17 5.03
CA GLU A 87 1.53 0.40 5.52
C GLU A 87 1.44 -1.02 4.93
N THR A 88 2.14 -1.29 3.85
CA THR A 88 2.27 -2.63 3.23
C THR A 88 2.67 -3.67 4.27
N GLY A 89 3.61 -3.35 5.18
CA GLY A 89 4.06 -4.27 6.21
C GLY A 89 2.98 -4.68 7.21
N ALA A 90 2.04 -3.77 7.53
CA ALA A 90 0.90 -4.09 8.39
C ALA A 90 -0.14 -4.95 7.64
N ALA A 91 -0.37 -4.67 6.34
CA ALA A 91 -1.26 -5.46 5.49
C ALA A 91 -0.75 -6.91 5.29
N GLU A 92 0.56 -7.11 5.21
CA GLU A 92 1.18 -8.44 5.18
C GLU A 92 1.07 -9.14 6.55
N GLY A 93 1.44 -8.44 7.63
CA GLY A 93 1.50 -9.01 8.97
C GLY A 93 0.16 -9.45 9.52
N ILE A 94 -0.95 -8.74 9.19
CA ILE A 94 -2.29 -9.09 9.65
C ILE A 94 -2.76 -10.46 9.12
N MET A 95 -2.28 -10.86 7.94
CA MET A 95 -2.62 -12.16 7.35
C MET A 95 -1.99 -13.34 8.10
N ALA A 96 -0.88 -13.10 8.80
CA ALA A 96 -0.19 -14.14 9.58
C ALA A 96 -0.55 -14.12 11.08
N ALA A 97 -1.17 -13.04 11.57
CA ALA A 97 -1.49 -12.85 12.98
C ALA A 97 -2.91 -13.29 13.35
N GLU A 98 -3.10 -13.83 14.55
CA GLU A 98 -4.40 -14.02 15.20
C GLU A 98 -4.81 -12.77 16.00
N SER A 99 -3.83 -11.99 16.43
CA SER A 99 -4.07 -10.85 17.33
C SER A 99 -3.29 -9.62 16.91
N VAL A 100 -3.77 -8.44 17.30
CA VAL A 100 -3.08 -7.17 17.10
C VAL A 100 -2.81 -6.50 18.44
N LEU A 101 -1.53 -6.21 18.71
CA LEU A 101 -1.09 -5.39 19.83
C LEU A 101 -0.91 -3.96 19.34
N ILE A 102 -1.84 -3.09 19.72
CA ILE A 102 -1.89 -1.70 19.28
C ILE A 102 -1.13 -0.82 20.26
N CYS A 103 0.00 -0.25 19.83
CA CYS A 103 0.80 0.64 20.65
C CYS A 103 0.28 2.08 20.56
N VAL A 104 -0.06 2.65 21.70
CA VAL A 104 -0.46 4.04 21.90
C VAL A 104 0.59 4.73 22.76
N SER A 105 1.10 5.88 22.35
CA SER A 105 2.11 6.59 23.13
C SER A 105 1.49 7.36 24.30
N GLY A 106 1.97 7.16 25.52
CA GLY A 106 1.61 7.93 26.71
C GLY A 106 1.84 9.44 26.58
N ARG A 107 2.74 9.83 25.66
CA ARG A 107 3.02 11.24 25.36
C ARG A 107 2.06 11.85 24.36
N SER A 108 1.75 11.12 23.27
CA SER A 108 1.01 11.66 22.11
C SER A 108 -0.48 11.30 22.12
N GLY A 109 -0.88 10.35 22.96
CA GLY A 109 -2.26 9.84 23.00
C GLY A 109 -2.64 9.04 21.74
N VAL A 110 -3.93 9.00 21.46
CA VAL A 110 -4.49 8.32 20.29
C VAL A 110 -4.14 9.11 19.03
N THR A 111 -3.45 8.45 18.11
CA THR A 111 -2.99 9.02 16.84
C THR A 111 -3.59 8.26 15.68
N VAL A 112 -3.54 8.83 14.47
CA VAL A 112 -4.09 8.22 13.25
C VAL A 112 -3.56 6.80 13.01
N GLY A 113 -2.27 6.55 13.29
CA GLY A 113 -1.71 5.21 13.14
C GLY A 113 -2.29 4.18 14.12
N ALA A 114 -2.71 4.62 15.33
CA ALA A 114 -3.43 3.76 16.26
C ALA A 114 -4.87 3.51 15.78
N GLU A 115 -5.56 4.55 15.27
CA GLU A 115 -6.89 4.41 14.66
C GLU A 115 -6.87 3.42 13.50
N LYS A 116 -5.91 3.54 12.58
CA LYS A 116 -5.74 2.62 11.43
C LYS A 116 -5.43 1.19 11.88
N ALA A 117 -4.57 1.01 12.88
CA ALA A 117 -4.26 -0.31 13.42
C ALA A 117 -5.50 -0.98 14.05
N TYR A 118 -6.32 -0.21 14.75
CA TYR A 118 -7.58 -0.68 15.32
C TYR A 118 -8.57 -1.08 14.23
N GLN A 119 -8.75 -0.25 13.21
CA GLN A 119 -9.62 -0.55 12.06
C GLN A 119 -9.12 -1.75 11.24
N LEU A 120 -7.81 -1.88 11.05
CA LEU A 120 -7.22 -3.04 10.38
C LEU A 120 -7.56 -4.34 11.12
N ALA A 121 -7.46 -4.33 12.46
CA ALA A 121 -7.83 -5.47 13.30
C ALA A 121 -9.33 -5.79 13.21
N LEU A 122 -10.19 -4.77 13.24
CA LEU A 122 -11.65 -4.93 13.09
C LEU A 122 -12.03 -5.55 11.75
N LYS A 123 -11.55 -4.98 10.65
CA LYS A 123 -11.85 -5.47 9.28
C LYS A 123 -11.41 -6.91 9.05
N ASN A 124 -10.38 -7.36 9.76
CA ASN A 124 -9.87 -8.72 9.65
C ASN A 124 -10.33 -9.64 10.80
N ASN A 125 -11.29 -9.23 11.62
CA ASN A 125 -11.82 -9.99 12.75
C ASN A 125 -10.73 -10.54 13.70
N LYS A 126 -9.69 -9.71 13.99
CA LYS A 126 -8.59 -10.10 14.87
C LYS A 126 -8.84 -9.66 16.30
N ALA A 127 -8.42 -10.49 17.25
CA ALA A 127 -8.37 -10.12 18.66
C ALA A 127 -7.48 -8.89 18.84
N ARG A 128 -7.86 -7.97 19.74
CA ARG A 128 -7.17 -6.69 19.93
C ARG A 128 -6.74 -6.52 21.37
N MET A 129 -5.55 -5.96 21.55
CA MET A 129 -5.03 -5.53 22.83
C MET A 129 -4.32 -4.18 22.64
N ILE A 130 -4.50 -3.25 23.56
CA ILE A 130 -3.82 -1.95 23.51
C ILE A 130 -2.73 -1.91 24.57
N PHE A 131 -1.56 -1.42 24.18
CA PHE A 131 -0.47 -1.12 25.12
C PHE A 131 -0.09 0.35 25.08
N VAL A 132 -0.34 1.06 26.18
CA VAL A 132 0.08 2.45 26.36
C VAL A 132 1.55 2.47 26.76
N THR A 133 2.41 2.77 25.79
CA THR A 133 3.86 2.87 25.96
C THR A 133 4.23 4.19 26.62
N LYS A 134 5.46 4.30 27.17
CA LYS A 134 5.98 5.55 27.75
C LYS A 134 5.09 6.09 28.89
N ALA A 135 4.45 5.20 29.63
CA ALA A 135 3.58 5.57 30.76
C ALA A 135 4.34 6.17 31.95
N ASP A 136 5.64 5.98 31.99
CA ASP A 136 6.58 6.50 32.96
C ASP A 136 6.97 7.98 32.78
N LEU A 137 6.70 8.56 31.62
CA LEU A 137 7.06 9.95 31.35
C LEU A 137 6.23 10.94 32.18
N GLU A 138 6.84 12.07 32.58
CA GLU A 138 6.18 13.10 33.40
C GLU A 138 4.93 13.70 32.73
N ASN A 139 4.95 13.80 31.40
CA ASN A 139 3.87 14.37 30.60
C ASN A 139 2.90 13.32 30.06
N ALA A 140 2.96 12.08 30.55
CA ALA A 140 1.99 11.04 30.23
C ALA A 140 0.72 11.23 31.07
N ASP A 141 -0.43 11.42 30.41
CA ASP A 141 -1.74 11.49 31.06
C ASP A 141 -2.58 10.29 30.61
N TYR A 142 -2.45 9.20 31.35
CA TYR A 142 -3.13 7.95 31.04
C TYR A 142 -4.65 8.08 30.99
N PHE A 143 -5.24 8.78 31.95
CA PHE A 143 -6.71 8.91 32.03
C PHE A 143 -7.28 9.69 30.86
N LYS A 144 -6.62 10.77 30.46
CA LYS A 144 -6.98 11.51 29.24
C LYS A 144 -6.87 10.63 27.98
N ILE A 145 -5.83 9.81 27.90
CA ILE A 145 -5.64 8.89 26.78
C ILE A 145 -6.71 7.80 26.79
N LEU A 146 -7.09 7.27 27.95
CA LEU A 146 -8.17 6.31 28.11
C LEU A 146 -9.49 6.87 27.59
N GLU A 147 -9.83 8.11 27.95
CA GLU A 147 -11.04 8.78 27.43
C GLU A 147 -10.97 9.00 25.91
N GLN A 148 -9.81 9.37 25.37
CA GLN A 148 -9.64 9.44 23.91
C GLN A 148 -9.86 8.07 23.23
N MET A 149 -9.36 6.99 23.83
CA MET A 149 -9.57 5.64 23.31
C MET A 149 -11.05 5.25 23.34
N LYS A 150 -11.76 5.53 24.42
CA LYS A 150 -13.21 5.26 24.52
C LYS A 150 -14.02 6.05 23.48
N ILE A 151 -13.67 7.31 23.25
CA ILE A 151 -14.33 8.15 22.23
C ILE A 151 -14.07 7.59 20.82
N LYS A 152 -12.85 7.13 20.53
CA LYS A 152 -12.44 6.73 19.18
C LYS A 152 -12.73 5.26 18.86
N PHE A 153 -12.61 4.37 19.86
CA PHE A 153 -12.72 2.92 19.68
C PHE A 153 -14.00 2.33 20.29
N GLY A 154 -14.77 3.16 21.03
CA GLY A 154 -16.05 2.77 21.59
C GLY A 154 -15.95 2.09 22.95
N PRO A 155 -17.07 1.48 23.39
CA PRO A 155 -17.22 0.92 24.73
C PRO A 155 -16.41 -0.36 24.98
N SER A 156 -15.91 -1.01 23.95
CA SER A 156 -15.06 -2.20 24.07
C SER A 156 -13.75 -1.97 24.84
N VAL A 157 -13.31 -0.72 24.96
CA VAL A 157 -12.05 -0.33 25.60
C VAL A 157 -12.14 -0.54 27.11
N CYS A 158 -11.40 -1.54 27.61
CA CYS A 158 -11.41 -1.95 29.03
C CYS A 158 -10.00 -1.82 29.63
N PRO A 159 -9.78 -0.89 30.60
CA PRO A 159 -8.50 -0.77 31.28
C PRO A 159 -8.23 -1.99 32.18
N CYS A 160 -7.02 -2.52 32.13
CA CYS A 160 -6.60 -3.69 32.91
C CYS A 160 -5.39 -3.38 33.81
N VAL A 161 -4.50 -2.50 33.38
CA VAL A 161 -3.36 -2.02 34.16
C VAL A 161 -3.32 -0.50 34.05
N VAL A 162 -3.23 0.18 35.21
CA VAL A 162 -3.31 1.64 35.32
C VAL A 162 -2.05 2.17 35.98
N PRO A 163 -1.35 3.17 35.37
CA PRO A 163 -0.18 3.78 35.98
C PRO A 163 -0.59 4.85 36.98
N VAL A 164 0.11 4.91 38.11
CA VAL A 164 -0.07 5.94 39.15
C VAL A 164 1.29 6.51 39.50
N ARG A 165 1.42 7.81 39.47
CA ARG A 165 2.62 8.52 39.94
C ARG A 165 2.59 8.67 41.45
N LEU A 166 3.64 8.18 42.10
CA LEU A 166 3.83 8.27 43.55
C LEU A 166 4.47 9.64 43.93
N ASP A 167 4.43 9.98 45.21
CA ASP A 167 4.99 11.24 45.75
C ASP A 167 6.50 11.38 45.54
N ASP A 168 7.21 10.24 45.42
CA ASP A 168 8.65 10.20 45.13
C ASP A 168 8.98 10.38 43.64
N GLY A 169 7.94 10.59 42.81
CA GLY A 169 8.06 10.75 41.33
C GLY A 169 8.14 9.45 40.56
N THR A 170 8.24 8.30 41.23
CA THR A 170 8.23 6.98 40.54
C THR A 170 6.80 6.65 40.09
N VAL A 171 6.70 5.67 39.14
CA VAL A 171 5.39 5.21 38.64
C VAL A 171 5.13 3.81 39.16
N ALA A 172 3.98 3.64 39.82
CA ALA A 172 3.42 2.35 40.16
C ALA A 172 2.37 1.93 39.14
N TYR A 173 2.15 0.64 39.00
CA TYR A 173 1.17 0.06 38.10
C TYR A 173 0.15 -0.76 38.89
N ILE A 174 -1.13 -0.38 38.83
CA ILE A 174 -2.22 -1.09 39.46
C ILE A 174 -2.77 -2.12 38.48
N ASN A 175 -2.69 -3.38 38.86
CA ASN A 175 -3.34 -4.48 38.14
C ASN A 175 -4.77 -4.62 38.66
N LEU A 176 -5.75 -4.32 37.83
CA LEU A 176 -7.17 -4.32 38.19
C LEU A 176 -7.73 -5.75 38.41
N PHE A 177 -7.16 -6.78 37.78
CA PHE A 177 -7.60 -8.16 38.01
C PHE A 177 -7.31 -8.66 39.41
N SER A 178 -6.11 -8.37 39.92
CA SER A 178 -5.67 -8.79 41.25
C SER A 178 -5.89 -7.69 42.30
N GLN A 179 -6.26 -6.48 41.90
CA GLN A 179 -6.39 -5.28 42.74
C GLN A 179 -5.14 -5.00 43.57
N LYS A 180 -3.96 -5.23 42.97
CA LYS A 180 -2.65 -5.02 43.58
C LYS A 180 -1.84 -3.98 42.82
N ALA A 181 -0.99 -3.27 43.55
CA ALA A 181 -0.09 -2.29 42.99
C ALA A 181 1.36 -2.75 43.03
N PHE A 182 2.11 -2.40 41.98
CA PHE A 182 3.50 -2.80 41.83
C PHE A 182 4.34 -1.62 41.35
N LYS A 183 5.55 -1.50 41.90
CA LYS A 183 6.62 -0.67 41.34
C LYS A 183 7.75 -1.52 40.82
N TYR A 184 8.63 -0.94 40.02
CA TYR A 184 9.75 -1.65 39.43
C TYR A 184 11.08 -1.07 39.93
N GLU A 185 11.89 -1.88 40.51
CA GLU A 185 13.25 -1.52 41.02
C GLU A 185 14.29 -2.42 40.30
N GLY A 186 15.15 -1.78 39.48
CA GLY A 186 16.13 -2.54 38.68
C GLY A 186 15.51 -3.57 37.73
N GLY A 187 14.32 -3.27 37.19
CA GLY A 187 13.59 -4.18 36.32
C GLY A 187 12.80 -5.31 37.00
N LYS A 188 12.85 -5.36 38.36
CA LYS A 188 12.11 -6.36 39.13
C LYS A 188 10.83 -5.77 39.74
N GLN A 189 9.77 -6.53 39.67
CA GLN A 189 8.48 -6.19 40.25
C GLN A 189 8.54 -6.26 41.79
N VAL A 190 8.06 -5.20 42.46
CA VAL A 190 7.93 -5.09 43.91
C VAL A 190 6.48 -4.69 44.22
N GLN A 191 5.78 -5.53 44.96
CA GLN A 191 4.41 -5.20 45.41
C GLN A 191 4.47 -4.10 46.47
N ILE A 192 3.56 -3.15 46.35
CA ILE A 192 3.36 -2.04 47.31
C ILE A 192 1.91 -2.00 47.74
N ASP A 193 1.62 -1.17 48.79
CA ASP A 193 0.25 -0.87 49.15
C ASP A 193 -0.47 -0.17 48.01
N LEU A 194 -1.78 -0.40 47.91
CA LEU A 194 -2.61 0.19 46.84
C LEU A 194 -2.62 1.72 46.98
N PRO A 195 -2.10 2.48 46.02
CA PRO A 195 -2.17 3.94 46.06
C PRO A 195 -3.64 4.43 46.01
N ASP A 196 -3.97 5.45 46.76
CA ASP A 196 -5.29 6.06 46.70
C ASP A 196 -5.43 6.88 45.41
N ILE A 197 -6.29 6.46 44.51
CA ILE A 197 -6.69 7.18 43.30
C ILE A 197 -8.14 7.65 43.36
N GLY A 198 -8.71 7.63 44.56
CA GLY A 198 -10.08 8.05 44.84
C GLY A 198 -11.15 7.22 44.15
N HIS A 199 -12.31 7.81 43.89
CA HIS A 199 -13.45 7.16 43.22
C HIS A 199 -13.15 6.57 41.83
N ARG A 200 -12.00 6.94 41.24
CA ARG A 200 -11.60 6.37 39.93
C ARG A 200 -11.34 4.86 39.98
N PHE A 201 -10.80 4.37 41.09
CA PHE A 201 -10.54 2.95 41.25
C PHE A 201 -11.82 2.11 41.17
N GLU A 202 -12.83 2.52 41.96
CA GLU A 202 -14.15 1.87 41.99
C GLU A 202 -14.81 1.89 40.58
N GLY A 203 -14.77 3.04 39.93
CA GLY A 203 -15.31 3.21 38.57
C GLY A 203 -14.58 2.34 37.52
N LEU A 204 -13.27 2.11 37.63
CA LEU A 204 -12.52 1.25 36.75
C LEU A 204 -12.86 -0.23 36.95
N ILE A 205 -12.99 -0.66 38.23
CA ILE A 205 -13.39 -2.06 38.56
C ILE A 205 -14.82 -2.30 38.08
N GLN A 206 -15.75 -1.36 38.30
CA GLN A 206 -17.12 -1.48 37.83
C GLN A 206 -17.17 -1.60 36.29
N ALA A 207 -16.50 -0.71 35.56
CA ALA A 207 -16.46 -0.76 34.09
C ALA A 207 -15.85 -2.08 33.55
N MET A 208 -14.84 -2.62 34.22
CA MET A 208 -14.27 -3.93 33.86
C MET A 208 -15.30 -5.04 34.14
N SER A 209 -16.01 -4.99 35.28
CA SER A 209 -17.02 -6.00 35.63
C SER A 209 -18.22 -5.97 34.67
N GLU A 210 -18.67 -4.79 34.27
CA GLU A 210 -19.71 -4.61 33.24
C GLU A 210 -19.30 -5.23 31.92
N ALA A 211 -18.08 -4.93 31.43
CA ALA A 211 -17.56 -5.49 30.18
C ALA A 211 -17.45 -7.03 30.23
N ILE A 212 -17.08 -7.59 31.37
CA ILE A 212 -17.01 -9.04 31.58
C ILE A 212 -18.40 -9.66 31.62
N ALA A 213 -19.35 -9.03 32.32
CA ALA A 213 -20.72 -9.50 32.42
C ALA A 213 -21.39 -9.64 31.03
N GLU A 214 -21.11 -8.73 30.10
CA GLU A 214 -21.66 -8.78 28.75
C GLU A 214 -21.17 -9.97 27.89
N THR A 215 -20.16 -10.71 28.36
CA THR A 215 -19.58 -11.83 27.59
C THR A 215 -20.28 -13.18 27.78
N ASP A 216 -21.07 -13.33 28.83
CA ASP A 216 -21.73 -14.58 29.18
C ASP A 216 -23.00 -14.37 30.03
N GLU A 217 -24.09 -15.12 29.78
CA GLU A 217 -25.36 -14.94 30.46
C GLU A 217 -25.27 -15.19 31.99
N ALA A 218 -24.47 -16.17 32.42
CA ALA A 218 -24.31 -16.48 33.83
C ALA A 218 -23.52 -15.39 34.57
N LEU A 219 -22.53 -14.77 33.89
CA LEU A 219 -21.80 -13.64 34.41
C LEU A 219 -22.70 -12.40 34.48
N MET A 220 -23.60 -12.21 33.54
CA MET A 220 -24.57 -11.13 33.52
C MET A 220 -25.55 -11.24 34.70
N GLU A 221 -26.11 -12.43 34.96
CA GLU A 221 -26.99 -12.67 36.10
C GLU A 221 -26.29 -12.35 37.43
N LYS A 222 -25.07 -12.88 37.61
CA LYS A 222 -24.27 -12.65 38.81
C LYS A 222 -23.94 -11.17 39.04
N PHE A 223 -23.67 -10.42 37.94
CA PHE A 223 -23.44 -9.01 38.02
C PHE A 223 -24.67 -8.23 38.50
N PHE A 224 -25.88 -8.57 37.99
CA PHE A 224 -27.13 -7.93 38.41
C PHE A 224 -27.54 -8.31 39.85
N GLU A 225 -27.14 -9.47 40.34
CA GLU A 225 -27.31 -9.85 41.73
C GLU A 225 -26.36 -9.14 42.72
N GLY A 226 -25.38 -8.43 42.14
CA GLY A 226 -24.35 -7.66 42.91
C GLY A 226 -23.28 -8.56 43.54
N GLU A 227 -23.11 -9.79 42.99
CA GLU A 227 -22.05 -10.70 43.41
C GLU A 227 -20.71 -10.36 42.76
N ALA A 228 -19.62 -10.47 43.51
CA ALA A 228 -18.27 -10.26 43.00
C ALA A 228 -17.83 -11.47 42.15
N PHE A 229 -17.18 -11.21 41.02
CA PHE A 229 -16.56 -12.27 40.22
C PHE A 229 -15.32 -12.86 40.91
N THR A 230 -15.12 -14.15 40.76
CA THR A 230 -13.85 -14.78 41.11
C THR A 230 -12.75 -14.43 40.11
N THR A 231 -11.50 -14.64 40.48
CA THR A 231 -10.37 -14.38 39.57
C THR A 231 -10.47 -15.23 38.29
N GLU A 232 -10.93 -16.47 38.40
CA GLU A 232 -11.14 -17.39 37.27
C GLU A 232 -12.23 -16.86 36.33
N GLU A 233 -13.34 -16.38 36.84
CA GLU A 233 -14.42 -15.78 36.06
C GLU A 233 -13.97 -14.49 35.35
N ILE A 234 -13.21 -13.65 36.03
CA ILE A 234 -12.62 -12.44 35.43
C ILE A 234 -11.74 -12.82 34.24
N VAL A 235 -10.84 -13.77 34.42
CA VAL A 235 -9.90 -14.20 33.37
C VAL A 235 -10.64 -14.85 32.20
N GLN A 236 -11.59 -15.75 32.45
CA GLN A 236 -12.36 -16.45 31.42
C GLN A 236 -13.27 -15.50 30.64
N GLY A 237 -14.02 -14.64 31.31
CA GLY A 237 -14.87 -13.65 30.69
C GLY A 237 -14.06 -12.65 29.84
N MET A 238 -12.95 -12.16 30.39
CA MET A 238 -12.04 -11.28 29.66
C MET A 238 -11.48 -11.96 28.41
N ALA A 239 -10.97 -13.20 28.53
CA ALA A 239 -10.46 -13.97 27.38
C ALA A 239 -11.53 -14.24 26.33
N SER A 240 -12.76 -14.56 26.74
CA SER A 240 -13.92 -14.72 25.85
C SER A 240 -14.23 -13.43 25.10
N GLY A 241 -14.34 -12.29 25.82
CA GLY A 241 -14.60 -11.00 25.24
C GLY A 241 -13.50 -10.49 24.28
N VAL A 242 -12.23 -10.80 24.58
CA VAL A 242 -11.11 -10.48 23.68
C VAL A 242 -11.17 -11.32 22.40
N ARG A 243 -11.45 -12.61 22.50
CA ARG A 243 -11.54 -13.52 21.34
C ARG A 243 -12.74 -13.19 20.44
N SER A 244 -13.88 -12.84 21.04
CA SER A 244 -15.07 -12.40 20.29
C SER A 244 -14.95 -10.96 19.73
N GLY A 245 -13.96 -10.19 20.20
CA GLY A 245 -13.79 -8.79 19.85
C GLY A 245 -14.71 -7.83 20.60
N GLN A 246 -15.47 -8.28 21.58
CA GLN A 246 -16.31 -7.47 22.46
C GLN A 246 -15.48 -6.60 23.43
N ILE A 247 -14.34 -7.13 23.88
CA ILE A 247 -13.43 -6.45 24.80
C ILE A 247 -12.09 -6.15 24.12
N THR A 248 -11.59 -4.94 24.31
CA THR A 248 -10.24 -4.51 23.93
C THR A 248 -9.49 -4.11 25.21
N PRO A 249 -8.71 -5.02 25.83
CA PRO A 249 -8.02 -4.76 27.07
C PRO A 249 -6.89 -3.74 26.87
N VAL A 250 -6.72 -2.85 27.83
CA VAL A 250 -5.68 -1.79 27.82
C VAL A 250 -4.70 -2.03 28.95
N PHE A 251 -3.45 -2.21 28.54
CA PHE A 251 -2.28 -2.30 29.41
C PHE A 251 -1.40 -1.07 29.23
N CYS A 252 -0.52 -0.82 30.16
CA CYS A 252 0.45 0.27 30.07
C CYS A 252 1.79 -0.12 30.69
N GLY A 253 2.84 0.60 30.30
CA GLY A 253 4.15 0.36 30.85
C GLY A 253 5.26 1.20 30.19
N SER A 254 6.50 0.89 30.56
CA SER A 254 7.70 1.46 29.95
C SER A 254 8.57 0.36 29.36
N ALA A 255 8.70 0.36 28.03
CA ALA A 255 9.57 -0.58 27.34
C ALA A 255 11.06 -0.28 27.64
N VAL A 256 11.43 1.02 27.70
CA VAL A 256 12.84 1.43 27.93
C VAL A 256 13.30 1.02 29.34
N ASN A 257 12.44 1.12 30.35
CA ASN A 257 12.74 0.81 31.74
C ASN A 257 12.27 -0.59 32.14
N ALA A 258 11.80 -1.41 31.21
CA ALA A 258 11.26 -2.76 31.42
C ALA A 258 10.20 -2.82 32.54
N GLN A 259 9.28 -1.85 32.58
CA GLN A 259 8.24 -1.76 33.60
C GLN A 259 6.90 -2.26 33.05
N ALA A 260 6.23 -3.11 33.82
CA ALA A 260 4.93 -3.75 33.54
C ALA A 260 4.91 -4.63 32.27
N LEU A 261 6.05 -5.04 31.75
CA LEU A 261 6.14 -5.92 30.57
C LEU A 261 5.92 -7.40 30.94
N ASP A 262 6.27 -7.82 32.14
CA ASP A 262 5.91 -9.11 32.73
C ASP A 262 4.40 -9.28 32.81
N MET A 263 3.68 -8.26 33.27
CA MET A 263 2.21 -8.25 33.24
C MET A 263 1.65 -8.33 31.82
N LEU A 264 2.29 -7.64 30.86
CA LEU A 264 1.88 -7.69 29.46
C LEU A 264 2.05 -9.12 28.91
N LEU A 265 3.23 -9.73 29.06
CA LEU A 265 3.53 -11.10 28.59
C LEU A 265 2.55 -12.12 29.19
N TYR A 266 2.32 -12.07 30.50
CA TYR A 266 1.36 -12.93 31.17
C TYR A 266 -0.04 -12.79 30.57
N ASN A 267 -0.54 -11.56 30.40
CA ASN A 267 -1.87 -11.31 29.88
C ASN A 267 -1.99 -11.59 28.38
N MET A 268 -0.94 -11.43 27.60
CA MET A 268 -0.89 -11.89 26.21
C MET A 268 -1.06 -13.40 26.11
N ASN A 269 -0.47 -14.17 27.04
CA ASN A 269 -0.68 -15.63 27.09
C ASN A 269 -2.12 -16.00 27.44
N VAL A 270 -2.71 -15.36 28.43
CA VAL A 270 -3.99 -15.76 29.00
C VAL A 270 -5.17 -15.25 28.17
N LEU A 271 -5.10 -14.03 27.66
CA LEU A 271 -6.22 -13.35 27.00
C LEU A 271 -6.24 -13.52 25.48
N LEU A 272 -5.07 -13.56 24.84
CA LEU A 272 -5.02 -13.67 23.37
C LEU A 272 -5.24 -15.09 22.89
N PRO A 273 -5.92 -15.29 21.74
CA PRO A 273 -6.13 -16.61 21.18
C PRO A 273 -4.81 -17.29 20.83
N GLY A 274 -4.73 -18.60 21.08
CA GLY A 274 -3.67 -19.45 20.56
C GLY A 274 -3.86 -19.69 19.06
N ALA A 275 -2.79 -20.10 18.38
CA ALA A 275 -2.89 -20.43 16.97
C ALA A 275 -3.79 -21.65 16.67
N ASP A 276 -4.06 -22.49 17.68
CA ASP A 276 -5.01 -23.60 17.60
C ASP A 276 -6.47 -23.19 17.46
N THR A 277 -6.81 -21.98 17.93
CA THR A 277 -8.16 -21.43 17.82
C THR A 277 -8.39 -20.67 16.51
N ALA A 278 -7.33 -20.49 15.73
CA ALA A 278 -7.40 -19.82 14.44
C ALA A 278 -8.11 -20.71 13.42
N SER A 279 -9.09 -20.14 12.74
CA SER A 279 -9.67 -20.69 11.52
C SER A 279 -9.42 -19.73 10.38
N ALA A 280 -9.07 -20.28 9.22
CA ALA A 280 -9.01 -19.53 7.97
C ALA A 280 -10.00 -20.16 6.99
N VAL A 281 -10.64 -19.33 6.20
CA VAL A 281 -11.52 -19.78 5.12
C VAL A 281 -10.80 -19.49 3.80
N GLY A 282 -10.61 -20.54 3.01
CA GLY A 282 -10.09 -20.43 1.65
C GLY A 282 -11.10 -20.98 0.66
N GLU A 283 -10.76 -20.96 -0.61
CA GLU A 283 -11.59 -21.50 -1.70
C GLU A 283 -10.88 -22.69 -2.35
N ASP A 284 -11.61 -23.74 -2.62
CA ASP A 284 -11.11 -24.87 -3.42
C ASP A 284 -11.10 -24.52 -4.92
N LYS A 285 -10.76 -25.51 -5.76
CA LYS A 285 -10.69 -25.32 -7.22
C LYS A 285 -12.04 -24.99 -7.87
N ASP A 286 -13.13 -25.31 -7.19
CA ASP A 286 -14.49 -25.11 -7.67
C ASP A 286 -15.10 -23.80 -7.09
N GLY A 287 -14.33 -23.05 -6.31
CA GLY A 287 -14.76 -21.82 -5.63
C GLY A 287 -15.59 -22.05 -4.38
N SER A 288 -15.61 -23.28 -3.86
CA SER A 288 -16.32 -23.60 -2.62
C SER A 288 -15.51 -23.23 -1.39
N PRO A 289 -16.12 -22.65 -0.34
CA PRO A 289 -15.40 -22.31 0.88
C PRO A 289 -14.90 -23.56 1.61
N VAL A 290 -13.68 -23.50 2.10
CA VAL A 290 -13.01 -24.58 2.84
C VAL A 290 -12.45 -24.02 4.13
N ASP A 291 -12.91 -24.57 5.26
CA ASP A 291 -12.37 -24.23 6.57
C ASP A 291 -11.03 -24.93 6.81
N ILE A 292 -10.06 -24.16 7.30
CA ILE A 292 -8.70 -24.60 7.62
C ILE A 292 -8.47 -24.35 9.10
N THR A 293 -8.15 -25.42 9.84
CA THR A 293 -7.82 -25.37 11.27
C THR A 293 -6.35 -25.75 11.49
N ALA A 294 -5.76 -25.27 12.58
CA ALA A 294 -4.34 -25.46 12.89
C ALA A 294 -4.06 -26.88 13.44
N ASP A 295 -4.41 -27.90 12.67
CA ASP A 295 -4.13 -29.32 12.96
C ASP A 295 -2.82 -29.75 12.28
N PRO A 296 -1.77 -30.11 13.04
CA PRO A 296 -0.51 -30.59 12.46
C PRO A 296 -0.58 -31.97 11.80
N ALA A 297 -1.69 -32.72 11.96
CA ALA A 297 -1.91 -34.00 11.28
C ALA A 297 -2.68 -33.85 9.95
N ALA A 298 -3.30 -32.69 9.69
CA ALA A 298 -4.03 -32.42 8.48
C ALA A 298 -3.09 -32.23 7.26
N PRO A 299 -3.61 -32.28 6.02
CA PRO A 299 -2.85 -31.91 4.82
C PRO A 299 -2.26 -30.50 4.91
N LEU A 300 -1.06 -30.33 4.35
CA LEU A 300 -0.35 -29.04 4.37
C LEU A 300 -1.19 -27.93 3.71
N CYS A 301 -1.34 -26.84 4.44
CA CYS A 301 -1.77 -25.54 3.92
C CYS A 301 -0.90 -24.45 4.55
N ALA A 302 -0.16 -23.73 3.72
CA ALA A 302 0.84 -22.76 4.18
C ALA A 302 0.73 -21.47 3.36
N TYR A 303 0.61 -20.35 4.03
CA TYR A 303 0.39 -19.04 3.42
C TYR A 303 1.65 -18.20 3.37
N VAL A 304 2.02 -17.73 2.19
CA VAL A 304 3.16 -16.83 1.98
C VAL A 304 2.71 -15.40 2.25
N PHE A 305 2.98 -14.87 3.44
CA PHE A 305 2.52 -13.53 3.81
C PHE A 305 3.52 -12.41 3.52
N LYS A 306 4.80 -12.75 3.27
CA LYS A 306 5.85 -11.78 2.99
C LYS A 306 6.98 -12.39 2.17
N THR A 307 7.56 -11.59 1.27
CA THR A 307 8.76 -11.97 0.49
C THR A 307 9.84 -10.91 0.67
N VAL A 308 11.08 -11.33 0.82
CA VAL A 308 12.27 -10.46 0.93
C VAL A 308 13.33 -10.91 -0.06
N ALA A 309 13.94 -9.97 -0.76
CA ALA A 309 15.12 -10.21 -1.58
C ALA A 309 16.38 -10.14 -0.70
N ASP A 310 16.82 -11.29 -0.20
CA ASP A 310 18.04 -11.40 0.62
C ASP A 310 19.28 -11.47 -0.29
N PRO A 311 20.33 -10.66 -0.02
CA PRO A 311 21.55 -10.63 -0.85
C PRO A 311 22.32 -11.96 -0.90
N PHE A 312 22.23 -12.78 0.16
CA PHE A 312 22.99 -14.03 0.31
C PHE A 312 22.18 -15.27 -0.08
N VAL A 313 20.93 -15.33 0.36
CA VAL A 313 20.06 -16.49 0.17
C VAL A 313 19.22 -16.35 -1.11
N GLY A 314 19.06 -15.14 -1.61
CA GLY A 314 18.17 -14.80 -2.72
C GLY A 314 16.75 -14.51 -2.23
N LYS A 315 15.74 -15.13 -2.84
CA LYS A 315 14.34 -14.95 -2.42
C LYS A 315 14.10 -15.72 -1.11
N LEU A 316 13.66 -15.00 -0.08
CA LEU A 316 13.23 -15.53 1.21
C LEU A 316 11.74 -15.27 1.38
N SER A 317 10.93 -16.32 1.49
CA SER A 317 9.49 -16.24 1.67
C SER A 317 9.11 -16.58 3.10
N PHE A 318 8.46 -15.65 3.80
CA PHE A 318 7.92 -15.87 5.13
C PHE A 318 6.56 -16.54 5.02
N ILE A 319 6.38 -17.57 5.81
CA ILE A 319 5.26 -18.50 5.69
C ILE A 319 4.60 -18.69 7.05
N LYS A 320 3.28 -18.59 7.06
CA LYS A 320 2.40 -19.06 8.14
C LYS A 320 1.87 -20.42 7.76
N VAL A 321 2.17 -21.44 8.53
CA VAL A 321 1.56 -22.78 8.34
C VAL A 321 0.20 -22.80 9.02
N LEU A 322 -0.85 -22.99 8.25
CA LEU A 322 -2.23 -23.00 8.74
C LEU A 322 -2.68 -24.39 9.12
N SER A 323 -2.27 -25.42 8.38
CA SER A 323 -2.49 -26.84 8.72
C SER A 323 -1.32 -27.68 8.24
N GLY A 324 -1.17 -28.84 8.85
CA GLY A 324 -0.10 -29.79 8.50
C GLY A 324 1.27 -29.37 9.04
N ARG A 325 2.31 -29.83 8.36
CA ARG A 325 3.72 -29.56 8.67
C ARG A 325 4.47 -29.25 7.39
N LEU A 326 5.24 -28.18 7.38
CA LEU A 326 6.08 -27.80 6.28
C LEU A 326 7.53 -28.19 6.58
N THR A 327 8.09 -29.06 5.73
CA THR A 327 9.47 -29.54 5.81
C THR A 327 10.16 -29.37 4.46
N ALA A 328 11.48 -29.48 4.42
CA ALA A 328 12.24 -29.41 3.17
C ALA A 328 11.86 -30.52 2.15
N THR A 329 11.22 -31.60 2.59
CA THR A 329 10.79 -32.75 1.78
C THR A 329 9.29 -32.77 1.48
N SER A 330 8.50 -31.79 1.98
CA SER A 330 7.08 -31.71 1.70
C SER A 330 6.84 -31.47 0.21
N ASN A 331 5.86 -32.20 -0.35
CA ASN A 331 5.35 -31.92 -1.68
C ASN A 331 4.33 -30.79 -1.57
N ALA A 332 4.57 -29.71 -2.26
CA ALA A 332 3.66 -28.57 -2.26
C ALA A 332 3.29 -28.14 -3.68
N VAL A 333 2.07 -27.68 -3.83
CA VAL A 333 1.55 -27.05 -5.06
C VAL A 333 1.13 -25.64 -4.72
N ASN A 334 1.49 -24.69 -5.55
CA ASN A 334 1.01 -23.31 -5.45
C ASN A 334 -0.46 -23.27 -5.94
N ALA A 335 -1.38 -22.91 -5.06
CA ALA A 335 -2.82 -22.93 -5.35
C ALA A 335 -3.20 -22.00 -6.51
N ARG A 336 -2.54 -20.84 -6.63
CA ARG A 336 -2.81 -19.86 -7.71
C ARG A 336 -2.36 -20.36 -9.08
N THR A 337 -1.19 -21.00 -9.19
CA THR A 337 -0.61 -21.37 -10.47
C THR A 337 -0.85 -22.84 -10.85
N GLY A 338 -1.23 -23.68 -9.88
CA GLY A 338 -1.32 -25.13 -10.04
C GLY A 338 0.04 -25.84 -10.22
N GLN A 339 1.14 -25.10 -10.10
CA GLN A 339 2.50 -25.60 -10.32
C GLN A 339 3.07 -26.23 -9.05
N PRO A 340 3.82 -27.32 -9.15
CA PRO A 340 4.56 -27.87 -8.02
C PRO A 340 5.64 -26.88 -7.58
N GLU A 341 5.76 -26.68 -6.27
CA GLU A 341 6.79 -25.82 -5.67
C GLU A 341 7.80 -26.69 -4.92
N ARG A 342 9.06 -26.53 -5.30
CA ARG A 342 10.14 -27.25 -4.61
C ARG A 342 10.54 -26.47 -3.36
N LEU A 343 10.30 -27.07 -2.20
CA LEU A 343 10.66 -26.48 -0.93
C LEU A 343 12.16 -26.60 -0.67
N GLY A 344 12.75 -25.52 -0.19
CA GLY A 344 14.13 -25.50 0.31
C GLY A 344 14.19 -25.76 1.82
N LYS A 345 15.30 -25.36 2.42
CA LYS A 345 15.44 -25.40 3.89
C LYS A 345 14.38 -24.54 4.55
N THR A 346 13.83 -25.06 5.64
CA THR A 346 12.95 -24.34 6.55
C THR A 346 13.77 -23.61 7.60
N LEU A 347 13.39 -22.36 7.86
CA LEU A 347 14.15 -21.43 8.72
C LEU A 347 13.24 -20.80 9.77
N THR A 348 13.76 -20.64 10.97
CA THR A 348 13.26 -19.68 11.94
C THR A 348 14.02 -18.37 11.73
N VAL A 349 13.30 -17.26 11.71
CA VAL A 349 13.89 -15.94 11.44
C VAL A 349 13.63 -15.02 12.62
N CYS A 350 14.68 -14.33 13.10
CA CYS A 350 14.58 -13.26 14.07
C CYS A 350 15.34 -12.04 13.50
N GLY A 351 14.59 -11.11 12.91
CA GLY A 351 15.17 -10.01 12.17
C GLY A 351 16.13 -10.50 11.06
N LYS A 352 17.42 -10.16 11.17
CA LYS A 352 18.45 -10.60 10.23
C LYS A 352 18.93 -12.04 10.48
N LYS A 353 18.76 -12.58 11.69
CA LYS A 353 19.26 -13.89 12.07
C LYS A 353 18.38 -15.00 11.54
N GLN A 354 18.95 -15.90 10.75
CA GLN A 354 18.29 -17.06 10.18
C GLN A 354 18.87 -18.32 10.81
N THR A 355 18.02 -19.24 11.28
CA THR A 355 18.41 -20.48 11.90
C THR A 355 17.67 -21.64 11.25
N ASP A 356 18.39 -22.69 10.81
CA ASP A 356 17.78 -23.89 10.22
C ASP A 356 16.84 -24.55 11.25
N THR A 357 15.63 -24.91 10.81
CA THR A 357 14.68 -25.70 11.59
C THR A 357 14.25 -26.94 10.79
N PRO A 358 14.01 -28.09 11.42
CA PRO A 358 13.62 -29.29 10.70
C PRO A 358 12.21 -29.18 10.09
N GLU A 359 11.33 -28.44 10.72
CA GLU A 359 9.95 -28.23 10.29
C GLU A 359 9.37 -26.91 10.79
N ILE A 360 8.28 -26.47 10.16
CA ILE A 360 7.38 -25.42 10.64
C ILE A 360 6.01 -26.10 10.75
N ALA A 361 5.49 -26.21 11.99
CA ALA A 361 4.22 -26.89 12.26
C ALA A 361 3.03 -25.94 12.11
N ALA A 362 1.81 -26.52 12.04
CA ALA A 362 0.57 -25.76 12.01
C ALA A 362 0.48 -24.76 13.18
N GLY A 363 0.10 -23.54 12.86
CA GLY A 363 0.04 -22.42 13.78
C GLY A 363 1.33 -21.59 13.83
N ASP A 364 2.46 -22.08 13.35
CA ASP A 364 3.76 -21.38 13.48
C ASP A 364 4.14 -20.57 12.23
N ILE A 365 5.06 -19.64 12.43
CA ILE A 365 5.66 -18.81 11.41
C ILE A 365 7.13 -19.19 11.21
N GLY A 366 7.53 -19.31 9.96
CA GLY A 366 8.93 -19.50 9.57
C GLY A 366 9.19 -18.93 8.19
N ALA A 367 10.30 -19.32 7.58
CA ALA A 367 10.64 -18.91 6.23
C ALA A 367 11.21 -20.06 5.41
N VAL A 368 11.05 -19.96 4.10
CA VAL A 368 11.63 -20.87 3.10
C VAL A 368 12.38 -20.06 2.05
N ALA A 369 13.58 -20.52 1.72
CA ALA A 369 14.40 -19.87 0.72
C ALA A 369 14.15 -20.42 -0.69
N LYS A 370 14.29 -19.54 -1.69
CA LYS A 370 14.37 -19.89 -3.12
C LYS A 370 13.11 -20.57 -3.70
N LEU A 371 11.92 -20.20 -3.21
CA LEU A 371 10.68 -20.60 -3.87
C LEU A 371 10.66 -20.07 -5.30
N ALA A 372 10.34 -20.93 -6.27
CA ALA A 372 10.47 -20.60 -7.69
C ALA A 372 9.31 -19.74 -8.21
N THR A 373 8.08 -20.12 -7.87
CA THR A 373 6.85 -19.50 -8.41
C THR A 373 6.05 -18.74 -7.39
N ALA A 374 6.16 -19.08 -6.10
CA ALA A 374 5.38 -18.51 -5.03
C ALA A 374 5.69 -17.02 -4.82
N LYS A 375 4.66 -16.22 -4.64
CA LYS A 375 4.69 -14.78 -4.32
C LYS A 375 3.95 -14.52 -3.02
N THR A 376 4.12 -13.32 -2.47
CA THR A 376 3.30 -12.86 -1.34
C THR A 376 1.82 -12.92 -1.69
N GLY A 377 1.02 -13.53 -0.82
CA GLY A 377 -0.40 -13.81 -1.03
C GLY A 377 -0.70 -15.22 -1.60
N ASP A 378 0.32 -15.98 -2.01
CA ASP A 378 0.10 -17.35 -2.50
C ASP A 378 -0.06 -18.37 -1.35
N THR A 379 -0.84 -19.41 -1.61
CA THR A 379 -0.99 -20.55 -0.71
C THR A 379 -0.28 -21.77 -1.28
N LEU A 380 0.53 -22.43 -0.46
CA LEU A 380 1.22 -23.68 -0.75
C LEU A 380 0.48 -24.83 -0.07
N CYS A 381 -0.04 -25.77 -0.85
CA CYS A 381 -0.90 -26.83 -0.37
C CYS A 381 -0.36 -28.22 -0.69
N ASP A 382 -0.80 -29.20 0.09
CA ASP A 382 -0.70 -30.60 -0.31
C ASP A 382 -1.47 -30.79 -1.64
N PRO A 383 -0.91 -31.51 -2.63
CA PRO A 383 -1.58 -31.78 -3.90
C PRO A 383 -2.97 -32.42 -3.78
N ALA A 384 -3.22 -33.15 -2.69
CA ALA A 384 -4.51 -33.80 -2.43
C ALA A 384 -5.59 -32.82 -1.94
N ARG A 385 -5.20 -31.65 -1.39
CA ARG A 385 -6.14 -30.62 -0.89
C ARG A 385 -5.61 -29.23 -1.25
N VAL A 386 -5.96 -28.74 -2.42
CA VAL A 386 -5.55 -27.41 -2.90
C VAL A 386 -6.60 -26.37 -2.52
N VAL A 387 -6.21 -25.39 -1.72
CA VAL A 387 -7.07 -24.31 -1.21
C VAL A 387 -6.35 -22.99 -1.41
N ALA A 388 -7.01 -22.01 -2.02
CA ALA A 388 -6.50 -20.67 -2.19
C ALA A 388 -7.04 -19.75 -1.09
N LEU A 389 -6.15 -19.02 -0.41
CA LEU A 389 -6.51 -18.00 0.56
C LEU A 389 -6.55 -16.62 -0.11
N PRO A 390 -7.35 -15.67 0.43
CA PRO A 390 -7.37 -14.32 -0.09
C PRO A 390 -6.00 -13.66 0.02
N ALA A 391 -5.65 -12.88 -1.01
CA ALA A 391 -4.44 -12.08 -0.99
C ALA A 391 -4.56 -10.87 -0.04
N PRO A 392 -3.45 -10.32 0.49
CA PRO A 392 -3.49 -9.10 1.29
C PRO A 392 -4.07 -7.93 0.48
N VAL A 393 -4.86 -7.09 1.13
CA VAL A 393 -5.35 -5.85 0.54
C VAL A 393 -4.33 -4.75 0.81
N TYR A 394 -3.69 -4.28 -0.26
CA TYR A 394 -2.69 -3.23 -0.15
C TYR A 394 -3.28 -1.83 -0.33
N PRO A 395 -2.70 -0.81 0.33
CA PRO A 395 -3.07 0.58 0.08
C PRO A 395 -2.84 0.99 -1.38
N ILE A 396 -3.63 1.97 -1.85
CA ILE A 396 -3.56 2.46 -3.23
C ILE A 396 -2.27 3.27 -3.46
N SER A 397 -1.48 2.86 -4.44
CA SER A 397 -0.24 3.53 -4.84
C SER A 397 -0.52 4.72 -5.76
N SER A 398 -0.90 5.84 -5.17
CA SER A 398 -1.33 7.04 -5.89
C SER A 398 -0.19 8.02 -6.22
N TYR A 399 0.99 7.87 -5.63
CA TYR A 399 2.15 8.72 -5.91
C TYR A 399 2.93 8.18 -7.10
N ARG A 400 2.86 8.89 -8.25
CA ARG A 400 3.38 8.46 -9.55
C ARG A 400 4.54 9.34 -9.99
N MET A 401 5.66 8.74 -10.43
CA MET A 401 6.83 9.44 -10.95
C MET A 401 7.37 8.73 -12.19
N ALA A 402 7.92 9.50 -13.12
CA ALA A 402 8.62 8.97 -14.27
C ALA A 402 10.07 8.61 -13.92
N VAL A 403 10.52 7.45 -14.39
CA VAL A 403 11.88 6.94 -14.16
C VAL A 403 12.81 7.44 -15.24
N LYS A 404 13.93 8.01 -14.83
CA LYS A 404 15.04 8.37 -15.72
C LYS A 404 16.29 7.58 -15.33
N VAL A 405 16.80 6.81 -16.25
CA VAL A 405 18.00 6.01 -16.03
C VAL A 405 19.23 6.93 -16.00
N ALA A 406 20.06 6.82 -14.96
CA ALA A 406 21.23 7.69 -14.79
C ALA A 406 22.33 7.40 -15.83
N LYS A 407 22.49 6.14 -16.24
CA LYS A 407 23.50 5.71 -17.22
C LYS A 407 22.84 5.06 -18.41
N LYS A 408 23.10 5.59 -19.61
CA LYS A 408 22.64 5.04 -20.88
C LYS A 408 23.19 3.60 -21.06
N GLY A 409 22.31 2.63 -21.32
CA GLY A 409 22.65 1.21 -21.45
C GLY A 409 22.32 0.34 -20.24
N ASP A 410 21.88 0.93 -19.13
CA ASP A 410 21.44 0.18 -17.94
C ASP A 410 19.92 -0.12 -17.92
N GLU A 411 19.19 0.24 -19.00
CA GLU A 411 17.72 0.09 -19.08
C GLU A 411 17.26 -1.36 -18.80
N GLY A 412 17.97 -2.35 -19.32
CA GLY A 412 17.66 -3.77 -19.09
C GLY A 412 17.88 -4.21 -17.64
N LYS A 413 18.90 -3.64 -16.97
CA LYS A 413 19.16 -3.92 -15.55
C LYS A 413 18.09 -3.27 -14.65
N VAL A 414 17.62 -2.07 -15.01
CA VAL A 414 16.54 -1.38 -14.29
C VAL A 414 15.29 -2.23 -14.23
N GLY A 415 14.84 -2.77 -15.36
CA GLY A 415 13.67 -3.65 -15.42
C GLY A 415 13.79 -4.88 -14.52
N SER A 416 14.94 -5.55 -14.55
CA SER A 416 15.20 -6.73 -13.72
C SER A 416 15.26 -6.39 -12.20
N ALA A 417 15.87 -5.27 -11.86
CA ALA A 417 15.97 -4.81 -10.46
C ALA A 417 14.59 -4.38 -9.92
N LEU A 418 13.81 -3.67 -10.73
CA LEU A 418 12.44 -3.28 -10.38
C LEU A 418 11.53 -4.50 -10.21
N ALA A 419 11.63 -5.51 -11.06
CA ALA A 419 10.85 -6.74 -10.91
C ALA A 419 11.10 -7.42 -9.55
N ARG A 420 12.37 -7.47 -9.09
CA ARG A 420 12.72 -8.01 -7.77
C ARG A 420 12.22 -7.13 -6.63
N LEU A 421 12.27 -5.81 -6.80
CA LEU A 421 11.76 -4.86 -5.81
C LEU A 421 10.24 -4.97 -5.64
N ILE A 422 9.50 -5.16 -6.74
CA ILE A 422 8.04 -5.38 -6.74
C ILE A 422 7.66 -6.72 -6.08
N GLU A 423 8.52 -7.74 -6.20
CA GLU A 423 8.31 -8.99 -5.46
C GLU A 423 8.48 -8.80 -3.94
N GLU A 424 9.39 -7.91 -3.52
CA GLU A 424 9.60 -7.56 -2.11
C GLU A 424 8.52 -6.61 -1.58
N ASP A 425 8.06 -5.66 -2.41
CA ASP A 425 7.08 -4.65 -2.04
C ASP A 425 5.95 -4.53 -3.09
N PRO A 426 4.84 -5.24 -2.87
CA PRO A 426 3.71 -5.28 -3.81
C PRO A 426 2.98 -3.94 -3.98
N ALA A 427 3.20 -2.95 -3.09
CA ALA A 427 2.67 -1.60 -3.26
C ALA A 427 3.45 -0.79 -4.29
N ILE A 428 4.63 -1.22 -4.72
CA ILE A 428 5.34 -0.60 -5.83
C ILE A 428 4.76 -1.14 -7.15
N ARG A 429 4.37 -0.24 -8.03
CA ARG A 429 3.91 -0.58 -9.39
C ARG A 429 4.84 0.04 -10.40
N PHE A 430 5.08 -0.67 -11.50
CA PHE A 430 5.90 -0.19 -12.60
C PHE A 430 5.22 -0.52 -13.92
N VAL A 431 4.97 0.51 -14.73
CA VAL A 431 4.30 0.41 -16.01
C VAL A 431 4.98 1.31 -17.04
N VAL A 432 4.89 0.94 -18.31
CA VAL A 432 5.24 1.85 -19.40
C VAL A 432 3.95 2.54 -19.83
N ASP A 433 3.94 3.86 -19.72
CA ASP A 433 2.80 4.66 -20.17
C ASP A 433 2.68 4.55 -21.70
N PRO A 434 1.52 4.11 -22.23
CA PRO A 434 1.38 3.88 -23.66
C PRO A 434 1.41 5.15 -24.50
N GLU A 435 1.07 6.30 -23.91
CA GLU A 435 1.01 7.60 -24.56
C GLU A 435 2.38 8.28 -24.59
N THR A 436 2.93 8.51 -23.39
CA THR A 436 4.19 9.23 -23.23
C THR A 436 5.44 8.38 -23.42
N LYS A 437 5.27 7.05 -23.52
CA LYS A 437 6.34 6.04 -23.54
C LYS A 437 7.28 6.12 -22.34
N GLN A 438 6.90 6.87 -21.30
CA GLN A 438 7.68 6.95 -20.08
C GLN A 438 7.50 5.69 -19.22
N GLN A 439 8.56 5.31 -18.57
CA GLN A 439 8.52 4.30 -17.50
C GLN A 439 8.02 4.98 -16.22
N ILE A 440 6.88 4.57 -15.72
CA ILE A 440 6.24 5.16 -14.53
C ILE A 440 6.36 4.19 -13.37
N ILE A 441 6.94 4.65 -12.26
CA ILE A 441 6.91 3.98 -10.97
C ILE A 441 5.86 4.64 -10.09
N SER A 442 5.09 3.83 -9.38
CA SER A 442 4.10 4.32 -8.42
C SER A 442 4.33 3.68 -7.06
N GLY A 443 4.08 4.46 -6.01
CA GLY A 443 4.18 4.04 -4.63
C GLY A 443 3.19 4.76 -3.73
N LEU A 444 3.28 4.50 -2.44
CA LEU A 444 2.36 5.08 -1.46
C LEU A 444 2.63 6.57 -1.23
N GLY A 445 3.88 7.00 -1.30
CA GLY A 445 4.28 8.39 -1.10
C GLY A 445 5.74 8.67 -1.44
N THR A 446 6.18 9.88 -1.16
CA THR A 446 7.54 10.35 -1.48
C THR A 446 8.61 9.51 -0.79
N GLN A 447 8.47 9.27 0.53
CA GLN A 447 9.44 8.49 1.29
C GLN A 447 9.49 7.02 0.82
N HIS A 448 8.36 6.47 0.40
CA HIS A 448 8.29 5.12 -0.16
C HIS A 448 9.18 4.99 -1.41
N LEU A 449 9.02 5.89 -2.38
CA LEU A 449 9.84 5.86 -3.60
C LEU A 449 11.32 6.21 -3.34
N GLU A 450 11.63 7.11 -2.40
CA GLU A 450 13.01 7.37 -1.99
C GLU A 450 13.70 6.11 -1.44
N VAL A 451 13.01 5.34 -0.60
CA VAL A 451 13.52 4.06 -0.07
C VAL A 451 13.66 3.04 -1.19
N ALA A 452 12.70 2.99 -2.12
CA ALA A 452 12.77 2.14 -3.31
C ALA A 452 14.04 2.44 -4.14
N LEU A 453 14.35 3.73 -4.38
CA LEU A 453 15.57 4.15 -5.07
C LEU A 453 16.84 3.75 -4.30
N ALA A 454 16.84 3.95 -2.99
CA ALA A 454 17.96 3.54 -2.14
C ALA A 454 18.20 2.03 -2.18
N LYS A 455 17.14 1.22 -2.13
CA LYS A 455 17.21 -0.24 -2.29
C LYS A 455 17.73 -0.65 -3.68
N LEU A 456 17.26 0.00 -4.76
CA LEU A 456 17.75 -0.25 -6.12
C LEU A 456 19.26 -0.01 -6.23
N LYS A 457 19.74 1.11 -5.65
CA LYS A 457 21.15 1.44 -5.64
C LYS A 457 21.97 0.48 -4.78
N ASN A 458 21.54 0.25 -3.52
CA ASN A 458 22.32 -0.48 -2.54
C ASN A 458 22.30 -2.00 -2.73
N LYS A 459 21.12 -2.58 -3.09
CA LYS A 459 20.97 -4.04 -3.26
C LYS A 459 21.26 -4.49 -4.69
N PHE A 460 20.93 -3.68 -5.70
CA PHE A 460 20.97 -4.11 -7.11
C PHE A 460 21.99 -3.32 -7.95
N GLY A 461 22.65 -2.29 -7.39
CA GLY A 461 23.65 -1.48 -8.09
C GLY A 461 23.08 -0.65 -9.26
N VAL A 462 21.78 -0.36 -9.22
CA VAL A 462 21.07 0.40 -10.27
C VAL A 462 20.72 1.78 -9.75
N GLU A 463 21.12 2.82 -10.48
CA GLU A 463 20.86 4.22 -10.14
C GLU A 463 19.87 4.84 -11.11
N ILE A 464 18.75 5.31 -10.59
CA ILE A 464 17.69 6.01 -11.33
C ILE A 464 17.34 7.30 -10.61
N THR A 465 16.80 8.25 -11.36
CA THR A 465 16.22 9.50 -10.83
C THR A 465 14.75 9.56 -11.19
N LEU A 466 13.99 10.32 -10.41
CA LEU A 466 12.56 10.51 -10.63
C LEU A 466 12.29 11.92 -11.14
N GLU A 467 11.39 12.01 -12.10
CA GLU A 467 10.86 13.28 -12.60
C GLU A 467 9.33 13.22 -12.67
N ASN A 468 8.68 14.38 -12.74
CA ASN A 468 7.23 14.41 -12.90
C ASN A 468 6.82 13.74 -14.22
N PRO A 469 5.77 12.91 -14.25
CA PRO A 469 5.24 12.34 -15.48
C PRO A 469 4.82 13.44 -16.45
N ARG A 470 5.06 13.22 -17.74
CA ARG A 470 4.57 14.10 -18.79
C ARG A 470 3.07 14.02 -18.89
N VAL A 471 2.44 15.15 -19.15
CA VAL A 471 1.00 15.20 -19.42
C VAL A 471 0.76 14.90 -20.90
N PRO A 472 -0.07 13.93 -21.25
CA PRO A 472 -0.35 13.58 -22.64
C PRO A 472 -1.35 14.57 -23.26
N TYR A 473 -0.90 15.77 -23.58
CA TYR A 473 -1.71 16.75 -24.31
C TYR A 473 -2.06 16.26 -25.72
N ARG A 474 -3.07 16.88 -26.33
CA ARG A 474 -3.48 16.67 -27.72
C ARG A 474 -3.62 18.01 -28.42
N GLU A 475 -3.67 17.98 -29.75
CA GLU A 475 -4.05 19.12 -30.56
C GLU A 475 -5.34 18.81 -31.32
N SER A 476 -6.11 19.83 -31.65
CA SER A 476 -7.32 19.73 -32.48
C SER A 476 -7.49 21.01 -33.28
N ILE A 477 -8.49 21.05 -34.16
CA ILE A 477 -8.82 22.22 -34.99
C ILE A 477 -10.22 22.73 -34.68
N ARG A 478 -10.45 24.04 -34.86
CA ARG A 478 -11.74 24.69 -34.61
C ARG A 478 -12.53 25.00 -35.86
N LYS A 479 -11.86 25.07 -37.01
CA LYS A 479 -12.44 25.53 -38.29
C LYS A 479 -12.14 24.54 -39.39
N SER A 480 -13.04 24.45 -40.37
CA SER A 480 -12.75 23.75 -41.61
C SER A 480 -11.72 24.56 -42.43
N CYS A 481 -10.76 23.88 -43.00
CA CYS A 481 -9.78 24.43 -43.89
C CYS A 481 -9.48 23.46 -45.04
N LYS A 482 -9.08 23.98 -46.19
CA LYS A 482 -8.75 23.20 -47.36
C LYS A 482 -7.39 23.67 -47.93
N ALA A 483 -6.51 22.73 -48.21
CA ALA A 483 -5.21 23.04 -48.82
C ALA A 483 -4.83 22.03 -49.89
N GLN A 484 -3.94 22.50 -50.79
CA GLN A 484 -3.25 21.67 -51.76
C GLN A 484 -1.89 21.22 -51.20
N GLY A 485 -1.62 19.95 -51.31
CA GLY A 485 -0.28 19.40 -51.08
C GLY A 485 0.29 18.86 -52.37
N ARG A 486 1.39 19.39 -52.84
CA ARG A 486 2.03 18.97 -54.09
C ARG A 486 3.47 18.58 -53.83
N HIS A 487 3.76 17.30 -54.02
CA HIS A 487 5.11 16.77 -53.99
C HIS A 487 5.61 16.52 -55.41
N LYS A 488 6.64 17.29 -55.79
CA LYS A 488 7.32 17.11 -57.08
C LYS A 488 8.83 17.15 -56.88
N LYS A 489 9.51 16.00 -57.10
CA LYS A 489 10.94 15.91 -56.96
C LYS A 489 11.50 15.20 -58.21
N GLN A 490 12.50 15.79 -58.84
CA GLN A 490 13.13 15.24 -60.06
C GLN A 490 14.64 15.22 -59.85
N THR A 491 15.18 14.07 -59.59
CA THR A 491 16.61 13.83 -59.33
C THR A 491 17.11 12.72 -60.22
N GLY A 492 17.27 12.99 -61.54
CA GLY A 492 17.86 12.08 -62.49
C GLY A 492 17.21 10.66 -62.58
N GLY A 493 16.54 10.32 -63.66
CA GLY A 493 15.80 9.05 -63.81
C GLY A 493 14.29 9.20 -63.58
N HIS A 494 13.64 8.29 -62.83
CA HIS A 494 12.22 8.41 -62.47
C HIS A 494 12.02 9.54 -61.50
N GLY A 495 11.11 10.48 -61.77
CA GLY A 495 10.64 11.53 -60.86
C GLY A 495 9.70 11.04 -59.77
N GLN A 496 9.37 11.88 -58.80
CA GLN A 496 8.31 11.64 -57.82
C GLN A 496 7.23 12.72 -58.00
N PHE A 497 5.97 12.29 -58.18
CA PHE A 497 4.85 13.21 -58.32
C PHE A 497 3.62 12.74 -57.56
N GLY A 498 3.10 13.62 -56.68
CA GLY A 498 1.84 13.46 -56.00
C GLY A 498 1.21 14.84 -55.76
N ASP A 499 -0.07 14.96 -56.01
CA ASP A 499 -0.79 16.22 -55.88
C ASP A 499 -2.21 15.91 -55.37
N VAL A 500 -2.57 16.52 -54.23
CA VAL A 500 -3.86 16.29 -53.55
C VAL A 500 -4.44 17.59 -53.01
N TRP A 501 -5.77 17.70 -53.06
CA TRP A 501 -6.52 18.69 -52.34
C TRP A 501 -7.29 18.02 -51.23
N ILE A 502 -7.05 18.43 -49.96
CA ILE A 502 -7.66 17.82 -48.78
C ILE A 502 -8.38 18.91 -47.99
N GLN A 503 -9.60 18.64 -47.59
CA GLN A 503 -10.34 19.43 -46.62
C GLN A 503 -10.22 18.78 -45.26
N PHE A 504 -9.90 19.57 -44.24
CA PHE A 504 -9.82 19.19 -42.87
C PHE A 504 -10.94 19.88 -42.08
N GLU A 505 -11.69 19.12 -41.31
CA GLU A 505 -12.85 19.58 -40.54
C GLU A 505 -12.79 19.05 -39.10
N PRO A 506 -13.24 19.85 -38.10
CA PRO A 506 -13.36 19.32 -36.74
C PRO A 506 -14.51 18.32 -36.67
N VAL A 507 -14.31 17.23 -35.93
CA VAL A 507 -15.33 16.23 -35.59
C VAL A 507 -15.27 15.90 -34.13
N GLU A 508 -16.38 15.42 -33.57
CA GLU A 508 -16.43 14.94 -32.20
C GLU A 508 -15.71 13.61 -32.06
N GLY A 509 -14.99 13.42 -30.93
CA GLY A 509 -14.26 12.21 -30.65
C GLY A 509 -12.74 12.34 -30.74
N GLU A 510 -12.02 11.28 -30.40
CA GLU A 510 -10.53 11.26 -30.35
C GLU A 510 -9.90 10.70 -31.64
N GLY A 511 -10.71 10.28 -32.60
CA GLY A 511 -10.25 9.67 -33.84
C GLY A 511 -9.88 10.67 -34.93
N ILE A 512 -9.17 10.16 -35.94
CA ILE A 512 -9.01 10.81 -37.25
C ILE A 512 -9.84 10.04 -38.24
N GLU A 513 -10.82 10.72 -38.84
CA GLU A 513 -11.65 10.17 -39.91
C GLU A 513 -11.04 10.49 -41.26
N PHE A 514 -11.11 9.55 -42.21
CA PHE A 514 -10.73 9.79 -43.60
C PHE A 514 -11.92 9.50 -44.51
N ALA A 515 -12.17 10.41 -45.42
CA ALA A 515 -13.20 10.27 -46.47
C ALA A 515 -12.64 10.65 -47.83
N GLU A 516 -13.26 10.16 -48.86
CA GLU A 516 -12.93 10.50 -50.26
C GLU A 516 -14.15 11.03 -50.98
N ASN A 517 -13.96 12.10 -51.73
CA ASN A 517 -15.00 12.72 -52.58
C ASN A 517 -14.34 13.19 -53.88
N VAL A 518 -13.55 12.31 -54.50
CA VAL A 518 -12.81 12.63 -55.73
C VAL A 518 -13.73 12.48 -56.93
N PHE A 519 -13.85 13.54 -57.73
CA PHE A 519 -14.63 13.53 -58.97
C PHE A 519 -13.76 13.30 -60.19
N GLY A 520 -14.25 12.56 -61.17
CA GLY A 520 -13.58 12.36 -62.47
C GLY A 520 -12.32 11.54 -62.48
N GLY A 521 -11.92 10.90 -61.33
CA GLY A 521 -10.74 10.06 -61.25
C GLY A 521 -9.41 10.83 -61.31
N SER A 522 -9.40 12.07 -60.90
CA SER A 522 -8.21 12.95 -60.81
C SER A 522 -7.09 12.34 -59.97
N VAL A 523 -7.44 11.57 -58.92
CA VAL A 523 -6.54 10.71 -58.16
C VAL A 523 -7.02 9.25 -58.33
N PRO A 524 -6.16 8.35 -58.79
CA PRO A 524 -6.51 6.94 -58.89
C PRO A 524 -6.77 6.30 -57.53
N LYS A 525 -7.83 5.45 -57.44
CA LYS A 525 -8.31 4.84 -56.20
C LYS A 525 -7.23 4.05 -55.43
N ASN A 526 -6.27 3.47 -56.13
CA ASN A 526 -5.16 2.76 -55.54
C ASN A 526 -4.23 3.62 -54.69
N PHE A 527 -4.27 4.96 -54.83
CA PHE A 527 -3.50 5.90 -54.00
C PHE A 527 -4.26 6.46 -52.81
N PHE A 528 -5.56 6.22 -52.68
CA PHE A 528 -6.35 6.69 -51.53
C PHE A 528 -5.80 6.18 -50.17
N PRO A 529 -5.42 4.90 -50.04
CA PRO A 529 -4.78 4.42 -48.81
C PRO A 529 -3.45 5.12 -48.50
N ALA A 530 -2.71 5.52 -49.54
CA ALA A 530 -1.45 6.26 -49.37
C ALA A 530 -1.70 7.70 -48.86
N VAL A 531 -2.75 8.35 -49.35
CA VAL A 531 -3.16 9.69 -48.87
C VAL A 531 -3.63 9.58 -47.41
N GLU A 532 -4.50 8.64 -47.08
CA GLU A 532 -4.94 8.37 -45.70
C GLU A 532 -3.74 8.14 -44.78
N LYS A 533 -2.82 7.26 -45.16
CA LYS A 533 -1.60 6.99 -44.41
C LYS A 533 -0.78 8.24 -44.20
N GLY A 534 -0.65 9.11 -45.22
CA GLY A 534 0.05 10.37 -45.14
C GLY A 534 -0.57 11.35 -44.14
N VAL A 535 -1.91 11.45 -44.15
CA VAL A 535 -2.68 12.27 -43.18
C VAL A 535 -2.47 11.74 -41.74
N ARG A 536 -2.63 10.42 -41.52
CA ARG A 536 -2.48 9.82 -40.19
C ARG A 536 -1.07 9.99 -39.64
N GLN A 537 -0.05 9.81 -40.48
CA GLN A 537 1.35 10.07 -40.08
C GLN A 537 1.63 11.54 -39.77
N ALA A 538 1.06 12.47 -40.55
CA ALA A 538 1.22 13.89 -40.28
C ALA A 538 0.53 14.29 -38.97
N ALA A 539 -0.61 13.69 -38.66
CA ALA A 539 -1.38 13.94 -37.46
C ALA A 539 -0.76 13.36 -36.16
N GLU A 540 0.25 12.50 -36.28
CA GLU A 540 1.05 12.09 -35.11
C GLU A 540 1.77 13.28 -34.44
N HIS A 541 1.98 14.37 -35.20
CA HIS A 541 2.60 15.61 -34.75
C HIS A 541 1.74 16.81 -35.09
N GLY A 542 1.23 17.48 -34.06
CA GLY A 542 0.47 18.72 -34.20
C GLY A 542 1.39 19.92 -34.52
N VAL A 543 0.78 21.03 -34.89
CA VAL A 543 1.52 22.23 -35.38
C VAL A 543 1.83 23.24 -34.28
N LEU A 544 1.17 23.17 -33.09
CA LEU A 544 1.36 24.12 -31.99
C LEU A 544 2.49 23.70 -31.07
N ALA A 545 2.46 22.43 -30.64
CA ALA A 545 3.35 21.90 -29.64
C ALA A 545 3.86 20.47 -29.96
N GLY A 546 3.54 19.97 -31.16
CA GLY A 546 3.97 18.64 -31.61
C GLY A 546 3.21 17.48 -30.96
N TYR A 547 2.09 17.73 -30.27
CA TYR A 547 1.24 16.68 -29.72
C TYR A 547 0.35 16.06 -30.78
N PRO A 548 -0.06 14.78 -30.65
CA PRO A 548 -0.92 14.13 -31.62
C PRO A 548 -2.24 14.89 -31.84
N MET A 549 -2.64 14.99 -33.09
CA MET A 549 -3.90 15.60 -33.52
C MET A 549 -5.06 14.64 -33.30
N VAL A 550 -6.19 15.11 -32.77
CA VAL A 550 -7.42 14.35 -32.54
C VAL A 550 -8.65 15.13 -33.00
N GLY A 551 -9.79 14.44 -33.13
CA GLY A 551 -11.07 15.08 -33.48
C GLY A 551 -11.05 15.78 -34.83
N MET A 552 -10.49 15.14 -35.85
CA MET A 552 -10.34 15.71 -37.18
C MET A 552 -10.80 14.73 -38.27
N LYS A 553 -11.55 15.23 -39.24
CA LYS A 553 -11.89 14.54 -40.48
C LYS A 553 -11.10 15.13 -41.63
N ALA A 554 -10.45 14.28 -42.39
CA ALA A 554 -9.79 14.66 -43.64
C ALA A 554 -10.53 14.06 -44.84
N THR A 555 -10.97 14.91 -45.75
CA THR A 555 -11.68 14.52 -46.97
C THR A 555 -10.82 14.85 -48.18
N LEU A 556 -10.41 13.80 -48.93
CA LEU A 556 -9.74 13.98 -50.21
C LEU A 556 -10.75 14.44 -51.26
N LEU A 557 -10.55 15.64 -51.82
CA LEU A 557 -11.48 16.26 -52.74
C LEU A 557 -11.04 16.14 -54.20
N ASP A 558 -9.75 16.38 -54.49
CA ASP A 558 -9.22 16.46 -55.83
C ASP A 558 -7.68 16.22 -55.83
N GLY A 559 -7.08 16.19 -56.98
CA GLY A 559 -5.64 16.09 -57.16
C GLY A 559 -5.23 15.88 -58.60
N SER A 560 -3.99 15.47 -58.76
CA SER A 560 -3.49 15.03 -60.07
C SER A 560 -2.41 13.96 -59.91
N TYR A 561 -2.24 13.16 -60.99
CA TYR A 561 -1.22 12.12 -61.00
C TYR A 561 -0.42 12.16 -62.29
N HIS A 562 0.78 11.62 -62.26
CA HIS A 562 1.63 11.40 -63.43
C HIS A 562 1.77 9.93 -63.71
N PRO A 563 1.49 9.42 -64.95
CA PRO A 563 1.44 7.98 -65.23
C PRO A 563 2.75 7.22 -64.88
N VAL A 564 3.90 7.88 -64.92
CA VAL A 564 5.22 7.28 -64.69
C VAL A 564 5.81 7.64 -63.31
N ASP A 565 5.64 8.90 -62.85
CA ASP A 565 6.32 9.44 -61.65
C ASP A 565 5.47 9.37 -60.37
N SER A 566 4.20 9.00 -60.46
CA SER A 566 3.35 8.85 -59.29
C SER A 566 3.58 7.53 -58.59
N SER A 567 3.72 7.60 -57.26
CA SER A 567 3.92 6.46 -56.38
C SER A 567 3.20 6.67 -55.03
N GLU A 568 2.99 5.58 -54.27
CA GLU A 568 2.42 5.67 -52.93
C GLU A 568 3.18 6.66 -52.04
N MET A 569 4.52 6.63 -52.07
CA MET A 569 5.37 7.54 -51.29
C MET A 569 5.13 9.01 -51.70
N ALA A 570 4.97 9.30 -53.00
CA ALA A 570 4.71 10.67 -53.45
C ALA A 570 3.36 11.17 -52.95
N PHE A 571 2.32 10.34 -52.91
CA PHE A 571 1.01 10.71 -52.36
C PHE A 571 1.02 10.81 -50.82
N ILE A 572 1.80 9.98 -50.11
CA ILE A 572 2.04 10.16 -48.66
C ILE A 572 2.65 11.55 -48.39
N MET A 573 3.69 11.93 -49.16
CA MET A 573 4.32 13.25 -49.01
C MET A 573 3.40 14.38 -49.38
N ALA A 574 2.62 14.24 -50.45
CA ALA A 574 1.63 15.25 -50.84
C ALA A 574 0.56 15.46 -49.76
N ALA A 575 0.07 14.39 -49.15
CA ALA A 575 -0.87 14.47 -48.02
C ALA A 575 -0.27 15.19 -46.81
N LYS A 576 0.98 14.91 -46.47
CA LYS A 576 1.70 15.61 -45.39
C LYS A 576 1.86 17.10 -45.68
N LEU A 577 2.15 17.48 -46.94
CA LEU A 577 2.25 18.88 -47.34
C LEU A 577 0.89 19.58 -47.26
N ALA A 578 -0.21 18.91 -47.67
CA ALA A 578 -1.56 19.46 -47.52
C ALA A 578 -1.91 19.71 -46.05
N TYR A 579 -1.57 18.77 -45.17
CA TYR A 579 -1.77 18.88 -43.73
C TYR A 579 -0.98 20.09 -43.16
N LYS A 580 0.33 20.18 -43.45
CA LYS A 580 1.18 21.28 -42.98
C LYS A 580 0.67 22.66 -43.45
N ALA A 581 0.09 22.74 -44.64
CA ALA A 581 -0.45 24.00 -45.17
C ALA A 581 -1.83 24.35 -44.58
N ALA A 582 -2.69 23.33 -44.34
CA ALA A 582 -4.05 23.56 -43.87
C ALA A 582 -4.16 23.82 -42.38
N ILE A 583 -3.51 23.00 -41.54
CA ILE A 583 -3.76 22.98 -40.11
C ILE A 583 -3.47 24.32 -39.40
N PRO A 584 -2.41 25.08 -39.72
CA PRO A 584 -2.23 26.42 -39.14
C PRO A 584 -3.41 27.38 -39.37
N GLU A 585 -4.09 27.26 -40.50
CA GLU A 585 -5.24 28.10 -40.86
C GLU A 585 -6.56 27.59 -40.29
N ALA A 586 -6.59 26.33 -39.85
CA ALA A 586 -7.77 25.68 -39.27
C ALA A 586 -8.08 26.09 -37.82
N GLY A 587 -7.29 27.02 -37.26
CA GLY A 587 -7.42 27.45 -35.86
C GLY A 587 -7.07 26.33 -34.88
N PRO A 588 -5.82 25.86 -34.89
CA PRO A 588 -5.39 24.78 -34.03
C PRO A 588 -5.47 25.16 -32.55
N VAL A 589 -5.76 24.20 -31.69
CA VAL A 589 -5.90 24.37 -30.23
C VAL A 589 -5.27 23.21 -29.49
N LEU A 590 -4.76 23.50 -28.29
CA LEU A 590 -4.30 22.48 -27.36
C LEU A 590 -5.48 21.92 -26.54
N LEU A 591 -5.48 20.62 -26.34
CA LEU A 591 -6.39 19.91 -25.47
C LEU A 591 -5.61 19.32 -24.29
N GLU A 592 -6.18 19.48 -23.09
CA GLU A 592 -5.66 18.87 -21.87
C GLU A 592 -6.51 17.68 -21.43
N PRO A 593 -5.87 16.61 -20.88
CA PRO A 593 -6.62 15.46 -20.36
C PRO A 593 -7.26 15.81 -19.02
N ILE A 594 -8.55 15.46 -18.89
CA ILE A 594 -9.35 15.59 -17.67
C ILE A 594 -9.56 14.20 -17.08
N GLY A 595 -9.39 14.07 -15.76
CA GLY A 595 -9.62 12.84 -15.04
C GLY A 595 -10.74 12.98 -14.01
N ALA A 596 -11.44 11.87 -13.77
CA ALA A 596 -12.39 11.70 -12.67
C ALA A 596 -11.60 11.42 -11.39
N LEU A 597 -11.78 12.28 -10.41
CA LEU A 597 -11.15 12.22 -9.09
C LEU A 597 -12.20 11.81 -8.06
N LYS A 598 -11.92 10.75 -7.28
CA LYS A 598 -12.71 10.38 -6.10
C LYS A 598 -11.80 10.44 -4.89
N VAL A 599 -12.10 11.33 -3.95
CA VAL A 599 -11.28 11.55 -2.75
C VAL A 599 -12.06 11.08 -1.52
N HIS A 600 -11.53 10.08 -0.83
CA HIS A 600 -12.08 9.53 0.41
C HIS A 600 -11.42 10.23 1.59
N VAL A 601 -12.18 10.96 2.39
CA VAL A 601 -11.67 11.78 3.49
C VAL A 601 -12.63 11.78 4.69
N PRO A 602 -12.13 12.05 5.91
CA PRO A 602 -12.98 12.36 7.04
C PRO A 602 -13.91 13.56 6.76
N ALA A 603 -15.13 13.55 7.33
CA ALA A 603 -16.12 14.57 7.08
C ALA A 603 -15.60 16.01 7.32
N ASP A 604 -14.75 16.19 8.35
CA ASP A 604 -14.15 17.48 8.68
C ASP A 604 -13.24 18.05 7.59
N ASN A 605 -12.72 17.21 6.69
CA ASN A 605 -11.81 17.63 5.62
C ASN A 605 -12.50 17.89 4.27
N THR A 606 -13.79 17.63 4.15
CA THR A 606 -14.51 17.74 2.86
C THR A 606 -14.48 19.15 2.28
N GLY A 607 -14.65 20.17 3.14
CA GLY A 607 -14.60 21.58 2.72
C GLY A 607 -13.23 21.98 2.13
N ASP A 608 -12.16 21.54 2.77
CA ASP A 608 -10.79 21.80 2.30
C ASP A 608 -10.52 21.13 0.96
N ILE A 609 -11.02 19.89 0.77
CA ILE A 609 -10.90 19.16 -0.51
C ILE A 609 -11.66 19.87 -1.63
N MET A 610 -12.89 20.32 -1.39
CA MET A 610 -13.67 21.06 -2.38
C MET A 610 -12.98 22.37 -2.78
N GLY A 611 -12.41 23.09 -1.78
CA GLY A 611 -11.60 24.29 -2.03
C GLY A 611 -10.36 24.00 -2.87
N GLU A 612 -9.62 22.93 -2.56
CA GLU A 612 -8.42 22.55 -3.30
C GLU A 612 -8.74 22.08 -4.73
N VAL A 613 -9.80 21.32 -4.93
CA VAL A 613 -10.29 20.92 -6.27
C VAL A 613 -10.56 22.17 -7.13
N THR A 614 -11.24 23.16 -6.57
CA THR A 614 -11.51 24.43 -7.28
C THR A 614 -10.22 25.19 -7.61
N LYS A 615 -9.28 25.27 -6.68
CA LYS A 615 -7.96 25.87 -6.89
C LYS A 615 -7.16 25.18 -8.02
N ARG A 616 -7.34 23.85 -8.17
CA ARG A 616 -6.75 23.02 -9.23
C ARG A 616 -7.58 23.02 -10.52
N ARG A 617 -8.40 24.02 -10.75
CA ARG A 617 -9.25 24.16 -11.92
C ARG A 617 -10.25 23.00 -12.08
N GLY A 618 -10.48 22.22 -11.03
CA GLY A 618 -11.41 21.11 -11.03
C GLY A 618 -12.84 21.54 -10.80
N ARG A 619 -13.75 20.66 -11.15
CA ARG A 619 -15.18 20.80 -10.96
C ARG A 619 -15.69 19.73 -10.01
N VAL A 620 -16.19 20.11 -8.84
CA VAL A 620 -16.85 19.19 -7.90
C VAL A 620 -18.18 18.74 -8.50
N LEU A 621 -18.41 17.44 -8.52
CA LEU A 621 -19.63 16.80 -9.06
C LEU A 621 -20.60 16.42 -7.95
N GLY A 622 -20.09 15.98 -6.81
CA GLY A 622 -20.91 15.54 -5.68
C GLY A 622 -20.11 15.12 -4.47
N MET A 623 -20.83 14.75 -3.42
CA MET A 623 -20.27 14.20 -2.18
C MET A 623 -21.23 13.14 -1.65
N ASN A 624 -20.70 11.96 -1.30
CA ASN A 624 -21.47 10.83 -0.79
C ASN A 624 -20.75 10.20 0.42
N PRO A 625 -21.46 9.63 1.39
CA PRO A 625 -20.84 8.83 2.43
C PRO A 625 -20.28 7.52 1.84
N ASP A 626 -19.19 7.03 2.43
CA ASP A 626 -18.58 5.73 2.13
C ASP A 626 -18.92 4.72 3.23
N ASP A 627 -18.85 3.44 2.90
CA ASP A 627 -19.06 2.33 3.84
C ASP A 627 -18.04 2.32 5.00
N ASP A 628 -16.87 2.89 4.78
CA ASP A 628 -15.79 3.02 5.78
C ASP A 628 -15.97 4.21 6.75
N GLY A 629 -17.09 4.94 6.67
CA GLY A 629 -17.37 6.13 7.49
C GLY A 629 -16.63 7.38 7.02
N LEU A 630 -16.03 7.35 5.86
CA LEU A 630 -15.46 8.51 5.17
C LEU A 630 -16.50 9.19 4.29
N GLN A 631 -16.17 10.36 3.79
CA GLN A 631 -16.91 11.04 2.72
C GLN A 631 -16.14 10.93 1.42
N VAL A 632 -16.82 10.65 0.33
CA VAL A 632 -16.25 10.62 -1.02
C VAL A 632 -16.60 11.91 -1.73
N VAL A 633 -15.60 12.73 -2.01
CA VAL A 633 -15.75 13.91 -2.87
C VAL A 633 -15.45 13.50 -4.31
N GLU A 634 -16.44 13.60 -5.18
CA GLU A 634 -16.33 13.31 -6.60
C GLU A 634 -16.11 14.61 -7.39
N ALA A 635 -15.10 14.60 -8.26
CA ALA A 635 -14.73 15.77 -9.04
C ALA A 635 -14.10 15.38 -10.38
N GLU A 636 -14.04 16.34 -11.30
CA GLU A 636 -13.21 16.25 -12.50
C GLU A 636 -12.09 17.29 -12.41
N VAL A 637 -10.86 16.87 -12.68
CA VAL A 637 -9.68 17.72 -12.54
C VAL A 637 -8.72 17.49 -13.70
N PRO A 638 -8.05 18.54 -14.24
CA PRO A 638 -7.01 18.38 -15.24
C PRO A 638 -5.83 17.55 -14.69
N VAL A 639 -5.34 16.59 -15.48
CA VAL A 639 -4.21 15.72 -15.10
C VAL A 639 -2.97 16.53 -14.70
N ALA A 640 -2.74 17.66 -15.37
CA ALA A 640 -1.62 18.55 -15.09
C ALA A 640 -1.60 19.10 -13.65
N GLU A 641 -2.78 19.18 -12.99
CA GLU A 641 -2.93 19.75 -11.65
C GLU A 641 -2.82 18.70 -10.54
N MET A 642 -2.60 17.42 -10.90
CA MET A 642 -2.60 16.32 -9.93
C MET A 642 -1.21 15.94 -9.42
N GLN A 643 -0.12 16.56 -9.90
CA GLN A 643 1.26 16.12 -9.65
C GLN A 643 1.64 16.02 -8.17
N ASP A 644 1.18 16.94 -7.33
CA ASP A 644 1.48 17.01 -5.88
C ASP A 644 0.27 16.63 -5.00
N PHE A 645 -0.85 16.22 -5.59
CA PHE A 645 -2.09 16.00 -4.87
C PHE A 645 -1.98 14.92 -3.79
N THR A 646 -1.20 13.86 -4.02
CA THR A 646 -0.94 12.82 -3.01
C THR A 646 -0.33 13.39 -1.74
N THR A 647 0.67 14.26 -1.90
CA THR A 647 1.37 14.90 -0.76
C THR A 647 0.44 15.85 -0.01
N PHE A 648 -0.31 16.67 -0.76
CA PHE A 648 -1.32 17.58 -0.19
C PHE A 648 -2.37 16.81 0.63
N LEU A 649 -2.98 15.78 0.03
CA LEU A 649 -4.03 15.01 0.69
C LEU A 649 -3.55 14.37 2.00
N ARG A 650 -2.35 13.82 2.00
CA ARG A 650 -1.75 13.21 3.20
C ARG A 650 -1.47 14.21 4.30
N GLN A 651 -0.98 15.38 3.96
CA GLN A 651 -0.75 16.46 4.92
C GLN A 651 -2.07 16.94 5.54
N LEU A 652 -3.07 17.20 4.70
CA LEU A 652 -4.38 17.65 5.14
C LEU A 652 -5.06 16.66 6.08
N THR A 653 -5.12 15.38 5.67
CA THR A 653 -5.85 14.33 6.38
C THR A 653 -5.03 13.58 7.41
N GLN A 654 -3.76 13.95 7.60
CA GLN A 654 -2.80 13.21 8.43
C GLN A 654 -2.71 11.72 8.02
N GLY A 655 -2.82 11.45 6.71
CA GLY A 655 -2.74 10.10 6.15
C GLY A 655 -4.04 9.28 6.24
N ARG A 656 -5.17 9.86 6.67
CA ARG A 656 -6.47 9.16 6.66
C ARG A 656 -7.09 9.06 5.28
N GLY A 657 -6.85 10.07 4.43
CA GLY A 657 -7.46 10.14 3.11
C GLY A 657 -6.67 9.39 2.03
N TYR A 658 -7.41 8.91 1.05
CA TYR A 658 -6.86 8.34 -0.19
C TYR A 658 -7.73 8.77 -1.37
N PHE A 659 -7.26 8.53 -2.58
CA PHE A 659 -8.02 8.86 -3.78
C PHE A 659 -7.77 7.89 -4.93
N THR A 660 -8.72 7.86 -5.86
CA THR A 660 -8.57 7.27 -7.19
C THR A 660 -8.67 8.37 -8.25
N PHE A 661 -7.97 8.18 -9.37
CA PHE A 661 -7.94 9.13 -10.46
C PHE A 661 -7.86 8.40 -11.79
N GLU A 662 -8.85 8.60 -12.67
CA GLU A 662 -8.98 7.90 -13.93
C GLU A 662 -9.24 8.91 -15.07
N PHE A 663 -8.59 8.70 -16.23
CA PHE A 663 -8.83 9.52 -17.40
C PHE A 663 -10.30 9.42 -17.89
N VAL A 664 -10.88 10.56 -18.27
CA VAL A 664 -12.26 10.62 -18.78
C VAL A 664 -12.30 11.12 -20.22
N ARG A 665 -11.74 12.28 -20.50
CA ARG A 665 -11.79 12.94 -21.80
C ARG A 665 -10.74 14.03 -21.95
N TYR A 666 -10.64 14.57 -23.15
CA TYR A 666 -9.89 15.78 -23.43
C TYR A 666 -10.80 17.01 -23.44
N GLU A 667 -10.32 18.14 -22.92
CA GLU A 667 -10.98 19.45 -23.00
C GLU A 667 -9.99 20.52 -23.49
N THR A 668 -10.52 21.61 -24.07
CA THR A 668 -9.67 22.72 -24.57
C THR A 668 -8.88 23.33 -23.42
N LEU A 669 -7.56 23.41 -23.59
CA LEU A 669 -6.67 24.08 -22.65
C LEU A 669 -6.99 25.58 -22.59
N PRO A 670 -7.07 26.20 -21.39
CA PRO A 670 -7.22 27.65 -21.28
C PRO A 670 -6.09 28.40 -21.95
N GLN A 671 -6.44 29.42 -22.74
CA GLN A 671 -5.48 30.19 -23.57
C GLN A 671 -4.30 30.76 -22.78
N MET A 672 -4.51 31.13 -21.50
CA MET A 672 -3.46 31.62 -20.61
C MET A 672 -2.35 30.60 -20.32
N LEU A 673 -2.59 29.30 -20.53
CA LEU A 673 -1.64 28.21 -20.28
C LEU A 673 -0.98 27.70 -21.57
N GLU A 674 -1.48 28.06 -22.74
CA GLU A 674 -0.98 27.57 -24.04
C GLU A 674 0.53 27.87 -24.23
N SER A 675 0.95 29.10 -23.97
CA SER A 675 2.35 29.53 -24.15
C SER A 675 3.29 28.64 -23.29
N LYS A 676 2.91 28.40 -22.05
CA LYS A 676 3.69 27.57 -21.12
C LYS A 676 3.82 26.13 -21.61
N VAL A 677 2.72 25.55 -22.10
CA VAL A 677 2.70 24.15 -22.60
C VAL A 677 3.52 24.05 -23.89
N ILE A 678 3.43 25.03 -24.79
CA ILE A 678 4.25 25.09 -26.01
C ILE A 678 5.74 25.19 -25.69
N GLU A 679 6.14 26.04 -24.73
CA GLU A 679 7.54 26.13 -24.29
C GLU A 679 8.05 24.82 -23.69
N GLN A 680 7.25 24.18 -22.87
CA GLN A 680 7.59 22.87 -22.30
C GLN A 680 7.74 21.80 -23.38
N ALA A 681 6.85 21.76 -24.36
CA ALA A 681 6.92 20.84 -25.49
C ALA A 681 8.18 21.04 -26.34
N LYS A 682 8.57 22.30 -26.59
CA LYS A 682 9.85 22.65 -27.26
C LYS A 682 11.05 22.15 -26.48
N ALA A 683 11.08 22.36 -25.17
CA ALA A 683 12.15 21.88 -24.30
C ALA A 683 12.26 20.33 -24.26
N LEU A 684 11.16 19.64 -24.49
CA LEU A 684 11.09 18.17 -24.57
C LEU A 684 11.47 17.61 -25.96
N GLY A 685 11.64 18.47 -26.97
CA GLY A 685 11.94 18.03 -28.34
C GLY A 685 10.76 17.38 -29.05
N ASN A 686 9.52 17.76 -28.73
CA ASN A 686 8.32 17.19 -29.36
C ASN A 686 8.17 17.57 -30.84
N PHE A 687 8.84 18.63 -31.28
CA PHE A 687 8.91 18.98 -32.69
C PHE A 687 9.89 18.02 -33.34
N ALA A 688 9.41 17.12 -34.21
CA ALA A 688 10.27 16.30 -35.03
C ALA A 688 11.25 17.19 -35.81
N ASP A 689 12.52 16.85 -35.80
CA ASP A 689 13.49 17.48 -36.67
C ASP A 689 12.95 17.41 -38.11
N GLU A 690 12.72 18.60 -38.71
CA GLU A 690 12.27 18.71 -40.08
C GLU A 690 13.48 18.46 -40.99
N ASP A 691 13.71 17.20 -41.37
CA ASP A 691 14.55 16.83 -42.52
C ASP A 691 13.73 16.11 -43.60
#